data_f2fc0e9ce191a11ef1432d7eff8b264a
#
_entry.id   f2fc0e9ce191a11ef1432d7eff8b264a
#
_cell.length_a   1.000
_cell.length_b   1.000
_cell.length_c   1.000
_cell.angle_alpha   90.00
_cell.angle_beta   90.00
_cell.angle_gamma   90.00
#
_symmetry.space_group_name_H-M   'P 1'
#
loop_
_entity.id
_entity.type
_entity.pdbx_description
1 polymer ?
#
loop_
_entity_poly.entity_id
_entity_poly.type
_entity_poly.pdbx_seq_one_letter_code
_entity_poly.pdbx_strand_id
1 'polypeptide(L)'
;MTAKVPRITMSGDTIVFNPEAFKLKEGARLDELIKKLPGVERRDGKLYWNNKPIRMMMNGKDLFGGDQIIGQLPAEVANKLKLYDRKSELARHTGNDDGDEDQVLDIQVKPGFLDKWYGDVKAQYQTKKRYMFEGNARKLSDHDPQMLYLQANNANRYIDKTMSSTMNSNIDGDGKSQYGSYNYQHNWHTKGTSQYSNNRFDISANLGHYDGWNTIGKSTETFFPNKEHTFAVSENYHYKHNIKPQMEARLFAYTDSVNTISVTAKASYEKSRKTNEDKGASYGYEPNKFEYHSLNAALAAKPGDALYERLITRNRNYQSSEQQDRNLYVDYAWEHFIGKSGSFSLKGYTQISGNDEDTHNNRDLEYLREKRSETVWQFYSRDNKELTTKLGATFEHWLGKKVYVNITDNVKYSRTNTTRDFFTDNNKQNVVDGTPTTLDPNNIMSNLMHTWTNQLTLKSTITPVKALMIMPKFSWNVNREKSDYRYGQLDTTAVRTSQTYEPSIFLKWKMSRVRNMDLSFAYNTTVPELVSTFGYRNTVDPLYIYTGNPMLRNSHSHTTTYNYHRMWLRKQIVLGLSASYNKDINPIATLYSYDSSTGVYESKPMNVKGGDMWTFGLNYDQGIGVYFRLMNKFALETAKSYGFLTIVDNNDPNAVPELNLQKRLGINENFEFSYEAEKVQLTLFNRLEWNRYRYDNASYNTSPLYNSVGIDATLHLSPFELYIRLADDFRSGYATSAMNGHKLMSMAYVSYSFCNNKCLLSLHVDDIFNKDIMYDSDYSAYQRSESSANYIHHYANLSFTYRFDAKAKKK
;
A
#
# COMPACT_ATOMS: atom_id res chain seq x y z
N MET A 1 35.93 -31.94 19.70
CA MET A 1 35.70 -30.51 19.41
C MET A 1 34.67 -30.42 18.28
N THR A 2 33.42 -30.12 18.59
CA THR A 2 32.43 -29.78 17.57
C THR A 2 32.70 -28.37 17.08
N ALA A 3 33.21 -28.22 15.87
CA ALA A 3 33.41 -26.92 15.25
C ALA A 3 32.06 -26.23 15.11
N LYS A 4 31.86 -25.10 15.82
CA LYS A 4 30.66 -24.28 15.65
C LYS A 4 30.69 -23.69 14.25
N VAL A 5 29.77 -24.11 13.41
CA VAL A 5 29.60 -23.52 12.07
C VAL A 5 29.13 -22.07 12.24
N PRO A 6 29.83 -21.07 11.68
CA PRO A 6 29.44 -19.68 11.82
C PRO A 6 28.10 -19.42 11.12
N ARG A 7 27.22 -18.66 11.77
CA ARG A 7 25.89 -18.28 11.21
C ARG A 7 26.04 -17.45 9.92
N ILE A 8 27.06 -16.59 9.87
CA ILE A 8 27.29 -15.62 8.80
C ILE A 8 28.75 -15.69 8.39
N THR A 9 28.98 -15.79 7.10
CA THR A 9 30.32 -15.72 6.49
C THR A 9 30.30 -14.78 5.29
N MET A 10 31.48 -14.31 4.87
CA MET A 10 31.62 -13.52 3.63
C MET A 10 32.31 -14.36 2.59
N SER A 11 31.81 -14.33 1.35
CA SER A 11 32.45 -14.89 0.18
C SER A 11 32.51 -13.83 -0.91
N GLY A 12 33.69 -13.17 -1.05
CA GLY A 12 33.76 -11.97 -1.88
C GLY A 12 32.85 -10.86 -1.34
N ASP A 13 31.97 -10.33 -2.17
CA ASP A 13 30.99 -9.30 -1.82
C ASP A 13 29.63 -9.88 -1.35
N THR A 14 29.53 -11.20 -1.23
CA THR A 14 28.32 -11.92 -0.85
C THR A 14 28.32 -12.26 0.63
N ILE A 15 27.25 -11.91 1.34
CA ILE A 15 26.97 -12.38 2.69
C ILE A 15 26.34 -13.77 2.58
N VAL A 16 26.92 -14.78 3.20
CA VAL A 16 26.43 -16.14 3.19
C VAL A 16 25.92 -16.52 4.58
N PHE A 17 24.65 -16.81 4.68
CA PHE A 17 24.01 -17.36 5.88
C PHE A 17 23.98 -18.87 5.79
N ASN A 18 24.32 -19.54 6.90
CA ASN A 18 24.22 -20.99 7.00
C ASN A 18 22.92 -21.35 7.73
N PRO A 19 21.91 -21.97 7.03
CA PRO A 19 20.64 -22.33 7.63
C PRO A 19 20.76 -23.22 8.86
N GLU A 20 21.72 -24.16 8.89
CA GLU A 20 21.92 -25.11 9.99
C GLU A 20 22.40 -24.45 11.29
N ALA A 21 22.96 -23.25 11.21
CA ALA A 21 23.38 -22.50 12.38
C ALA A 21 22.24 -21.72 13.05
N PHE A 22 21.05 -21.67 12.42
CA PHE A 22 19.84 -21.07 12.99
C PHE A 22 18.99 -22.14 13.64
N LYS A 23 18.61 -21.91 14.88
CA LYS A 23 17.76 -22.83 15.62
C LYS A 23 16.31 -22.71 15.15
N LEU A 24 15.84 -23.70 14.42
CA LEU A 24 14.48 -23.81 13.91
C LEU A 24 13.79 -25.02 14.53
N LYS A 25 12.47 -24.93 14.66
CA LYS A 25 11.65 -26.09 15.03
C LYS A 25 11.63 -27.12 13.91
N GLU A 26 11.34 -28.35 14.25
CA GLU A 26 11.10 -29.38 13.24
C GLU A 26 9.91 -29.03 12.35
N GLY A 27 10.08 -29.14 11.02
CA GLY A 27 9.04 -28.74 10.06
C GLY A 27 8.87 -27.23 9.87
N ALA A 28 9.83 -26.42 10.33
CA ALA A 28 9.83 -24.98 10.10
C ALA A 28 9.77 -24.62 8.61
N ARG A 29 9.16 -23.48 8.30
CA ARG A 29 9.08 -22.95 6.93
C ARG A 29 10.26 -22.03 6.63
N LEU A 30 10.52 -21.84 5.35
CA LEU A 30 11.65 -21.03 4.88
C LEU A 30 11.53 -19.57 5.31
N ASP A 31 10.32 -19.02 5.41
CA ASP A 31 10.09 -17.66 5.91
C ASP A 31 10.45 -17.53 7.40
N GLU A 32 10.27 -18.57 8.21
CA GLU A 32 10.70 -18.60 9.62
C GLU A 32 12.24 -18.52 9.72
N LEU A 33 12.94 -19.18 8.79
CA LEU A 33 14.39 -19.04 8.67
C LEU A 33 14.80 -17.63 8.26
N ILE A 34 14.15 -17.08 7.23
CA ILE A 34 14.48 -15.75 6.67
C ILE A 34 14.24 -14.64 7.69
N LYS A 35 13.18 -14.72 8.49
CA LYS A 35 12.91 -13.77 9.59
C LYS A 35 14.02 -13.74 10.65
N LYS A 36 14.77 -14.83 10.81
CA LYS A 36 15.90 -14.92 11.74
C LYS A 36 17.22 -14.37 11.17
N LEU A 37 17.25 -13.99 9.90
CA LEU A 37 18.44 -13.40 9.29
C LEU A 37 18.65 -11.98 9.80
N PRO A 38 19.84 -11.63 10.33
CA PRO A 38 20.12 -10.28 10.80
C PRO A 38 19.96 -9.23 9.71
N GLY A 39 19.22 -8.16 10.01
CA GLY A 39 18.96 -7.05 9.11
C GLY A 39 17.90 -7.31 8.03
N VAL A 40 17.33 -8.50 7.97
CA VAL A 40 16.19 -8.80 7.09
C VAL A 40 14.89 -8.45 7.80
N GLU A 41 14.05 -7.70 7.12
CA GLU A 41 12.75 -7.25 7.61
C GLU A 41 11.65 -7.58 6.61
N ARG A 42 10.44 -7.76 7.12
CA ARG A 42 9.24 -7.92 6.30
C ARG A 42 8.29 -6.74 6.55
N ARG A 43 7.92 -6.03 5.47
CA ARG A 43 6.96 -4.92 5.49
C ARG A 43 5.98 -5.14 4.33
N ASP A 44 4.69 -5.08 4.60
CA ASP A 44 3.64 -5.23 3.57
C ASP A 44 3.83 -6.46 2.66
N GLY A 45 4.24 -7.57 3.26
CA GLY A 45 4.47 -8.83 2.54
C GLY A 45 5.80 -8.91 1.78
N LYS A 46 6.56 -7.83 1.64
CA LYS A 46 7.86 -7.78 0.97
C LYS A 46 9.01 -7.86 1.96
N LEU A 47 10.10 -8.46 1.51
CA LEU A 47 11.35 -8.52 2.28
C LEU A 47 12.22 -7.30 1.97
N TYR A 48 12.83 -6.78 3.00
CA TYR A 48 13.78 -5.66 2.92
C TYR A 48 15.07 -6.01 3.66
N TRP A 49 16.16 -5.48 3.17
CA TRP A 49 17.43 -5.45 3.88
C TRP A 49 18.00 -4.04 3.76
N ASN A 50 18.29 -3.42 4.91
CA ASN A 50 18.76 -2.04 4.96
C ASN A 50 17.85 -1.05 4.24
N ASN A 51 16.55 -1.15 4.45
CA ASN A 51 15.51 -0.35 3.78
C ASN A 51 15.42 -0.51 2.24
N LYS A 52 16.20 -1.42 1.65
CA LYS A 52 16.09 -1.77 0.22
C LYS A 52 15.26 -3.03 0.05
N PRO A 53 14.34 -3.06 -0.92
CA PRO A 53 13.59 -4.28 -1.19
C PRO A 53 14.53 -5.40 -1.66
N ILE A 54 14.28 -6.61 -1.18
CA ILE A 54 15.02 -7.81 -1.55
C ILE A 54 14.30 -8.48 -2.72
N ARG A 55 15.03 -8.77 -3.79
CA ARG A 55 14.61 -9.67 -4.85
C ARG A 55 14.99 -11.10 -4.49
N MET A 56 13.99 -11.98 -4.43
CA MET A 56 14.22 -13.39 -4.11
C MET A 56 14.66 -14.17 -5.33
N MET A 57 15.71 -14.96 -5.17
CA MET A 57 16.22 -15.89 -6.19
C MET A 57 16.34 -17.30 -5.64
N MET A 58 16.35 -18.28 -6.53
CA MET A 58 16.61 -19.69 -6.22
C MET A 58 17.62 -20.23 -7.24
N ASN A 59 18.75 -20.74 -6.73
CA ASN A 59 19.86 -21.23 -7.57
C ASN A 59 20.29 -20.23 -8.66
N GLY A 60 20.31 -18.92 -8.36
CA GLY A 60 20.68 -17.85 -9.29
C GLY A 60 19.62 -17.47 -10.31
N LYS A 61 18.41 -18.02 -10.24
CA LYS A 61 17.23 -17.68 -11.07
C LYS A 61 16.20 -16.94 -10.23
N ASP A 62 15.38 -16.09 -10.85
CA ASP A 62 14.26 -15.46 -10.16
C ASP A 62 13.35 -16.50 -9.52
N LEU A 63 12.96 -16.26 -8.27
CA LEU A 63 12.12 -17.20 -7.55
C LEU A 63 10.72 -17.23 -8.18
N PHE A 64 10.36 -18.38 -8.73
CA PHE A 64 9.04 -18.61 -9.27
C PHE A 64 7.96 -18.45 -8.19
N GLY A 65 6.92 -17.63 -8.47
CA GLY A 65 5.88 -17.31 -7.48
C GLY A 65 6.26 -16.19 -6.50
N GLY A 66 7.46 -15.60 -6.60
CA GLY A 66 7.91 -14.47 -5.79
C GLY A 66 8.04 -14.78 -4.29
N ASP A 67 8.01 -13.75 -3.46
CA ASP A 67 8.21 -13.85 -2.00
C ASP A 67 7.14 -14.69 -1.28
N GLN A 68 6.04 -14.95 -1.94
CA GLN A 68 4.91 -15.70 -1.40
C GLN A 68 5.23 -17.17 -1.18
N ILE A 69 6.12 -17.71 -2.02
CA ILE A 69 6.47 -19.15 -1.98
C ILE A 69 7.30 -19.51 -0.75
N ILE A 70 8.06 -18.55 -0.19
CA ILE A 70 8.96 -18.82 0.94
C ILE A 70 8.23 -19.29 2.20
N GLY A 71 7.03 -18.77 2.46
CA GLY A 71 6.19 -19.22 3.59
C GLY A 71 5.59 -20.60 3.40
N GLN A 72 5.76 -21.20 2.25
CA GLN A 72 5.18 -22.48 1.91
C GLN A 72 6.26 -23.57 1.73
N LEU A 73 7.53 -23.20 1.51
CA LEU A 73 8.63 -24.14 1.40
C LEU A 73 9.14 -24.56 2.78
N PRO A 74 9.53 -25.83 2.98
CA PRO A 74 10.22 -26.22 4.20
C PRO A 74 11.59 -25.55 4.30
N ALA A 75 11.99 -25.12 5.48
CA ALA A 75 13.30 -24.49 5.70
C ALA A 75 14.48 -25.41 5.28
N GLU A 76 14.28 -26.72 5.34
CA GLU A 76 15.26 -27.75 4.97
C GLU A 76 15.66 -27.71 3.48
N VAL A 77 14.85 -27.07 2.62
CA VAL A 77 15.18 -26.87 1.20
C VAL A 77 16.48 -26.06 1.04
N ALA A 78 16.73 -25.12 1.96
CA ALA A 78 17.87 -24.24 1.87
C ALA A 78 19.16 -24.92 2.33
N ASN A 79 20.17 -24.98 1.46
CA ASN A 79 21.54 -25.35 1.77
C ASN A 79 22.33 -24.12 2.26
N LYS A 80 22.22 -23.01 1.55
CA LYS A 80 22.80 -21.70 1.89
C LYS A 80 21.88 -20.59 1.44
N LEU A 81 21.94 -19.46 2.13
CA LEU A 81 21.27 -18.24 1.71
C LEU A 81 22.34 -17.19 1.41
N LYS A 82 22.35 -16.66 0.20
CA LYS A 82 23.33 -15.70 -0.27
C LYS A 82 22.69 -14.33 -0.46
N LEU A 83 23.17 -13.32 0.24
CA LEU A 83 22.72 -11.94 0.12
C LEU A 83 23.82 -11.12 -0.57
N TYR A 84 23.46 -10.52 -1.71
CA TYR A 84 24.40 -9.74 -2.52
C TYR A 84 23.69 -8.70 -3.39
N ASP A 85 24.46 -7.71 -3.86
CA ASP A 85 24.00 -6.75 -4.85
C ASP A 85 24.16 -7.37 -6.25
N ARG A 86 23.04 -7.64 -6.95
CA ARG A 86 23.04 -8.08 -8.34
C ARG A 86 23.10 -6.88 -9.26
N LYS A 87 24.15 -6.78 -10.01
CA LYS A 87 24.34 -5.73 -11.01
C LYS A 87 23.34 -5.85 -12.15
N SER A 88 23.08 -4.73 -12.83
CA SER A 88 22.27 -4.66 -14.05
C SER A 88 22.77 -5.65 -15.13
N GLU A 89 21.93 -5.98 -16.09
CA GLU A 89 22.34 -6.81 -17.24
C GLU A 89 23.49 -6.15 -18.01
N LEU A 90 23.41 -4.84 -18.22
CA LEU A 90 24.45 -4.07 -18.87
C LEU A 90 25.78 -4.12 -18.10
N ALA A 91 25.74 -3.91 -16.77
CA ALA A 91 26.95 -3.98 -15.94
C ALA A 91 27.56 -5.38 -15.92
N ARG A 92 26.72 -6.44 -15.98
CA ARG A 92 27.24 -7.83 -16.12
C ARG A 92 27.84 -8.10 -17.48
N HIS A 93 27.28 -7.53 -18.53
CA HIS A 93 27.77 -7.68 -19.89
C HIS A 93 29.08 -6.89 -20.12
N THR A 94 29.14 -5.66 -19.62
CA THR A 94 30.29 -4.77 -19.79
C THR A 94 31.43 -5.00 -18.78
N GLY A 95 31.11 -5.59 -17.62
CA GLY A 95 32.02 -5.71 -16.48
C GLY A 95 32.19 -4.41 -15.66
N ASN A 96 31.49 -3.33 -16.03
CA ASN A 96 31.55 -2.03 -15.35
C ASN A 96 30.28 -1.79 -14.54
N ASP A 97 30.40 -1.15 -13.40
CA ASP A 97 29.28 -0.87 -12.49
C ASP A 97 28.60 0.45 -12.85
N ASP A 98 27.36 0.39 -13.35
CA ASP A 98 26.54 1.54 -13.75
C ASP A 98 25.75 2.15 -12.58
N GLY A 99 25.87 1.56 -11.38
CA GLY A 99 25.19 1.99 -10.18
C GLY A 99 23.76 1.43 -10.03
N ASP A 100 23.30 0.68 -11.01
CA ASP A 100 22.00 0.02 -10.98
C ASP A 100 22.13 -1.40 -10.42
N GLU A 101 21.61 -1.64 -9.21
CA GLU A 101 21.78 -2.88 -8.47
C GLU A 101 20.49 -3.29 -7.77
N ASP A 102 20.13 -4.56 -7.91
CA ASP A 102 19.10 -5.22 -7.12
C ASP A 102 19.71 -5.87 -5.87
N GLN A 103 19.12 -5.66 -4.71
CA GLN A 103 19.44 -6.44 -3.51
C GLN A 103 18.83 -7.84 -3.67
N VAL A 104 19.65 -8.87 -3.69
CA VAL A 104 19.22 -10.25 -3.92
C VAL A 104 19.46 -11.13 -2.71
N LEU A 105 18.44 -11.91 -2.32
CA LEU A 105 18.59 -13.07 -1.45
C LEU A 105 18.38 -14.35 -2.27
N ASP A 106 19.47 -15.08 -2.54
CA ASP A 106 19.47 -16.28 -3.36
C ASP A 106 19.51 -17.53 -2.47
N ILE A 107 18.48 -18.36 -2.63
CA ILE A 107 18.30 -19.62 -1.92
C ILE A 107 19.00 -20.71 -2.73
N GLN A 108 20.10 -21.23 -2.22
CA GLN A 108 20.75 -22.40 -2.78
C GLN A 108 20.04 -23.66 -2.28
N VAL A 109 19.42 -24.41 -3.19
CA VAL A 109 18.61 -25.59 -2.85
C VAL A 109 19.48 -26.80 -2.59
N LYS A 110 19.17 -27.58 -1.55
CA LYS A 110 19.85 -28.85 -1.29
C LYS A 110 19.56 -29.86 -2.41
N PRO A 111 20.52 -30.73 -2.77
CA PRO A 111 20.28 -31.82 -3.70
C PRO A 111 19.08 -32.68 -3.30
N GLY A 112 18.29 -33.10 -4.29
CA GLY A 112 17.12 -33.94 -4.08
C GLY A 112 15.83 -33.25 -3.68
N PHE A 113 15.81 -31.91 -3.58
CA PHE A 113 14.56 -31.14 -3.37
C PHE A 113 13.97 -30.62 -4.69
N LEU A 114 14.71 -30.62 -5.78
CA LEU A 114 14.19 -30.24 -7.11
C LEU A 114 13.36 -31.37 -7.73
N ASP A 115 12.51 -30.99 -8.70
CA ASP A 115 11.59 -31.85 -9.46
C ASP A 115 10.63 -32.68 -8.60
N LYS A 116 10.26 -32.14 -7.46
CA LYS A 116 9.25 -32.69 -6.55
C LYS A 116 8.05 -31.77 -6.43
N TRP A 117 6.91 -32.38 -6.17
CA TRP A 117 5.70 -31.70 -5.75
C TRP A 117 5.68 -31.54 -4.23
N TYR A 118 5.41 -30.34 -3.79
CA TYR A 118 5.20 -29.97 -2.40
C TYR A 118 3.83 -29.33 -2.29
N GLY A 119 3.18 -29.52 -1.16
CA GLY A 119 1.93 -28.84 -0.93
C GLY A 119 1.35 -29.14 0.43
N ASP A 120 0.27 -28.47 0.70
CA ASP A 120 -0.56 -28.70 1.87
C ASP A 120 -2.03 -28.43 1.55
N VAL A 121 -2.87 -29.14 2.29
CA VAL A 121 -4.32 -28.90 2.31
C VAL A 121 -4.70 -28.63 3.75
N LYS A 122 -5.40 -27.52 3.97
CA LYS A 122 -5.87 -27.10 5.30
C LYS A 122 -7.38 -26.95 5.29
N ALA A 123 -8.04 -27.56 6.26
CA ALA A 123 -9.43 -27.34 6.57
C ALA A 123 -9.52 -26.74 7.99
N GLN A 124 -10.33 -25.73 8.15
CA GLN A 124 -10.51 -25.03 9.42
C GLN A 124 -12.00 -24.81 9.68
N TYR A 125 -12.41 -25.07 10.91
CA TYR A 125 -13.68 -24.67 11.45
C TYR A 125 -13.48 -23.66 12.58
N GLN A 126 -14.27 -22.59 12.56
CA GLN A 126 -14.17 -21.50 13.53
C GLN A 126 -15.54 -21.29 14.17
N THR A 127 -15.55 -20.82 15.41
CA THR A 127 -16.77 -20.40 16.13
C THR A 127 -17.64 -19.47 15.26
N LYS A 128 -18.93 -19.38 15.57
CA LYS A 128 -19.93 -18.63 14.81
C LYS A 128 -20.15 -19.18 13.39
N LYS A 129 -20.00 -20.52 13.20
CA LYS A 129 -20.22 -21.24 11.93
C LYS A 129 -19.32 -20.77 10.79
N ARG A 130 -18.07 -20.39 11.08
CA ARG A 130 -17.10 -19.99 10.08
C ARG A 130 -16.22 -21.14 9.67
N TYR A 131 -15.77 -21.11 8.42
CA TYR A 131 -14.88 -22.12 7.86
C TYR A 131 -13.80 -21.51 6.99
N MET A 132 -12.72 -22.23 6.81
CA MET A 132 -11.72 -21.95 5.79
C MET A 132 -11.19 -23.25 5.22
N PHE A 133 -11.12 -23.31 3.91
CA PHE A 133 -10.42 -24.35 3.17
C PHE A 133 -9.29 -23.69 2.38
N GLU A 134 -8.10 -24.26 2.43
CA GLU A 134 -6.93 -23.80 1.71
C GLU A 134 -6.18 -24.98 1.15
N GLY A 135 -5.80 -24.93 -0.13
CA GLY A 135 -5.01 -25.95 -0.78
C GLY A 135 -3.93 -25.32 -1.64
N ASN A 136 -2.71 -25.81 -1.54
CA ASN A 136 -1.64 -25.41 -2.42
C ASN A 136 -0.83 -26.64 -2.86
N ALA A 137 -0.40 -26.62 -4.12
CA ALA A 137 0.49 -27.61 -4.68
C ALA A 137 1.49 -26.89 -5.59
N ARG A 138 2.75 -27.26 -5.50
CA ARG A 138 3.81 -26.68 -6.31
C ARG A 138 4.86 -27.69 -6.68
N LYS A 139 5.36 -27.55 -7.89
CA LYS A 139 6.52 -28.28 -8.38
C LYS A 139 7.72 -27.34 -8.37
N LEU A 140 8.75 -27.65 -7.59
CA LEU A 140 10.05 -27.00 -7.71
C LEU A 140 10.81 -27.66 -8.85
N SER A 141 11.13 -26.89 -9.87
CA SER A 141 11.88 -27.37 -11.04
C SER A 141 12.74 -26.26 -11.60
N ASP A 142 13.90 -26.62 -12.14
CA ASP A 142 14.76 -25.65 -12.87
C ASP A 142 14.21 -25.32 -14.26
N HIS A 143 13.36 -26.19 -14.85
CA HIS A 143 12.82 -26.00 -16.19
C HIS A 143 11.35 -25.62 -16.19
N ASP A 144 10.51 -26.36 -15.45
CA ASP A 144 9.05 -26.26 -15.51
C ASP A 144 8.45 -26.16 -14.10
N PRO A 145 8.73 -25.08 -13.32
CA PRO A 145 8.07 -24.89 -12.05
C PRO A 145 6.59 -24.57 -12.25
N GLN A 146 5.76 -25.07 -11.33
CA GLN A 146 4.31 -24.90 -11.36
C GLN A 146 3.77 -24.64 -9.96
N MET A 147 2.66 -23.89 -9.88
CA MET A 147 1.98 -23.65 -8.62
C MET A 147 0.47 -23.56 -8.83
N LEU A 148 -0.27 -24.28 -7.99
CA LEU A 148 -1.72 -24.18 -7.84
C LEU A 148 -2.03 -23.73 -6.41
N TYR A 149 -2.92 -22.77 -6.28
CA TYR A 149 -3.43 -22.30 -4.99
C TYR A 149 -4.95 -22.16 -5.05
N LEU A 150 -5.65 -22.67 -4.04
CA LEU A 150 -7.09 -22.59 -3.89
C LEU A 150 -7.43 -22.18 -2.46
N GLN A 151 -8.38 -21.27 -2.30
CA GLN A 151 -8.92 -20.89 -1.00
C GLN A 151 -10.41 -20.64 -1.08
N ALA A 152 -11.14 -21.05 -0.04
CA ALA A 152 -12.54 -20.67 0.17
C ALA A 152 -12.76 -20.46 1.67
N ASN A 153 -13.40 -19.35 2.05
CA ASN A 153 -13.69 -19.07 3.45
C ASN A 153 -14.87 -18.13 3.63
N ASN A 154 -15.46 -18.13 4.82
CA ASN A 154 -16.39 -17.14 5.33
C ASN A 154 -15.86 -16.48 6.63
N ALA A 155 -14.55 -16.38 6.76
CA ALA A 155 -13.86 -15.81 7.91
C ALA A 155 -13.21 -14.45 7.58
N ASN A 156 -13.72 -13.77 6.55
CA ASN A 156 -13.26 -12.47 6.03
C ASN A 156 -11.76 -12.43 5.72
N ARG A 157 -11.23 -13.52 5.17
CA ARG A 157 -9.84 -13.60 4.74
C ARG A 157 -9.78 -13.45 3.23
N TYR A 158 -9.51 -12.24 2.79
CA TYR A 158 -9.35 -11.93 1.37
C TYR A 158 -7.88 -12.02 0.97
N ILE A 159 -7.61 -12.69 -0.16
CA ILE A 159 -6.28 -12.71 -0.76
C ILE A 159 -6.30 -11.77 -1.94
N ASP A 160 -5.70 -10.61 -1.78
CA ASP A 160 -5.28 -9.79 -2.90
C ASP A 160 -3.82 -10.14 -3.22
N LYS A 161 -3.51 -10.36 -4.49
CA LYS A 161 -2.22 -10.61 -5.18
C LYS A 161 -0.95 -10.93 -4.36
N THR A 162 -0.92 -10.63 -3.08
CA THR A 162 0.21 -10.85 -2.18
C THR A 162 -0.13 -11.99 -1.23
N MET A 163 0.03 -13.24 -1.66
CA MET A 163 -0.12 -14.42 -0.79
C MET A 163 0.93 -14.40 0.33
N SER A 164 0.77 -13.51 1.29
CA SER A 164 1.60 -13.50 2.48
C SER A 164 1.07 -14.54 3.45
N SER A 165 1.90 -15.50 3.81
CA SER A 165 1.59 -16.52 4.83
C SER A 165 1.34 -15.97 6.24
N THR A 166 1.47 -14.68 6.42
CA THR A 166 1.17 -13.95 7.65
C THR A 166 -0.08 -13.10 7.49
N MET A 167 -1.19 -13.73 7.09
CA MET A 167 -2.50 -13.07 7.09
C MET A 167 -3.09 -13.05 8.50
N ASN A 168 -2.50 -12.24 9.36
CA ASN A 168 -3.11 -11.76 10.59
C ASN A 168 -3.47 -10.26 10.47
N SER A 169 -3.69 -9.75 9.27
CA SER A 169 -4.35 -8.46 9.14
C SER A 169 -5.83 -8.68 9.43
N ASN A 170 -6.30 -8.20 10.54
CA ASN A 170 -7.72 -8.03 10.78
C ASN A 170 -8.25 -7.13 9.66
N ILE A 171 -9.06 -7.72 8.77
CA ILE A 171 -9.73 -6.99 7.72
C ILE A 171 -11.03 -6.47 8.29
N ASP A 172 -11.32 -5.19 8.07
CA ASP A 172 -12.59 -4.59 8.48
C ASP A 172 -13.77 -5.42 7.98
N GLY A 173 -14.77 -5.59 8.84
CA GLY A 173 -16.04 -6.19 8.45
C GLY A 173 -16.09 -7.70 8.53
N ASP A 174 -16.99 -8.23 7.75
CA ASP A 174 -17.31 -9.66 7.64
C ASP A 174 -17.49 -10.03 6.17
N GLY A 175 -17.11 -11.24 5.78
CA GLY A 175 -17.23 -11.62 4.39
C GLY A 175 -16.82 -13.03 4.06
N LYS A 176 -17.17 -13.41 2.82
CA LYS A 176 -16.81 -14.66 2.18
C LYS A 176 -15.88 -14.40 1.03
N SER A 177 -14.88 -15.22 0.85
CA SER A 177 -14.02 -15.14 -0.32
C SER A 177 -13.69 -16.52 -0.88
N GLN A 178 -13.57 -16.59 -2.19
CA GLN A 178 -13.02 -17.70 -2.93
C GLN A 178 -11.92 -17.17 -3.84
N TYR A 179 -10.82 -17.86 -3.89
CA TYR A 179 -9.69 -17.50 -4.71
C TYR A 179 -9.01 -18.74 -5.29
N GLY A 180 -8.71 -18.69 -6.57
CA GLY A 180 -7.95 -19.71 -7.25
C GLY A 180 -6.85 -19.09 -8.10
N SER A 181 -5.65 -19.65 -8.08
CA SER A 181 -4.57 -19.26 -8.97
C SER A 181 -3.78 -20.44 -9.49
N TYR A 182 -3.42 -20.37 -10.76
CA TYR A 182 -2.48 -21.29 -11.39
C TYR A 182 -1.36 -20.49 -12.04
N ASN A 183 -0.13 -20.93 -11.79
CA ASN A 183 1.06 -20.31 -12.34
C ASN A 183 1.94 -21.41 -12.94
N TYR A 184 2.45 -21.16 -14.12
CA TYR A 184 3.39 -22.02 -14.84
C TYR A 184 4.52 -21.18 -15.40
N GLN A 185 5.73 -21.72 -15.36
CA GLN A 185 6.90 -21.12 -16.00
C GLN A 185 7.65 -22.18 -16.77
N HIS A 186 8.18 -21.81 -17.92
CA HIS A 186 9.11 -22.61 -18.71
C HIS A 186 10.43 -21.87 -18.89
N ASN A 187 11.54 -22.52 -18.53
CA ASN A 187 12.88 -21.97 -18.65
C ASN A 187 13.70 -22.74 -19.69
N TRP A 188 14.40 -21.99 -20.55
CA TRP A 188 15.29 -22.58 -21.55
C TRP A 188 16.55 -21.73 -21.74
N HIS A 189 17.56 -22.26 -22.43
CA HIS A 189 18.77 -21.55 -22.81
C HIS A 189 18.91 -21.41 -24.32
N THR A 190 19.31 -20.24 -24.77
CA THR A 190 19.70 -20.03 -26.17
C THR A 190 21.19 -20.40 -26.36
N LYS A 191 21.49 -21.21 -27.34
CA LYS A 191 22.89 -21.58 -27.68
C LYS A 191 23.72 -20.34 -28.00
N GLY A 192 24.95 -20.29 -27.50
CA GLY A 192 25.89 -19.18 -27.75
C GLY A 192 25.72 -17.97 -26.81
N THR A 193 24.77 -18.03 -25.87
CA THR A 193 24.63 -17.02 -24.81
C THR A 193 25.36 -17.41 -23.55
N SER A 194 25.59 -16.46 -22.63
CA SER A 194 26.21 -16.74 -21.32
C SER A 194 25.42 -17.82 -20.56
N GLN A 195 26.10 -18.65 -19.80
CA GLN A 195 25.47 -19.63 -18.92
C GLN A 195 24.49 -19.01 -17.88
N TYR A 196 24.53 -17.70 -17.72
CA TYR A 196 23.61 -16.95 -16.84
C TYR A 196 22.40 -16.38 -17.58
N SER A 197 22.29 -16.55 -18.90
CA SER A 197 21.15 -16.11 -19.70
C SER A 197 20.02 -17.13 -19.60
N ASN A 198 19.01 -16.82 -18.80
CA ASN A 198 17.83 -17.65 -18.65
C ASN A 198 16.67 -17.04 -19.44
N ASN A 199 16.28 -17.71 -20.53
CA ASN A 199 15.01 -17.41 -21.17
C ASN A 199 13.89 -17.99 -20.34
N ARG A 200 12.76 -17.33 -20.33
CA ARG A 200 11.58 -17.78 -19.61
C ARG A 200 10.27 -17.37 -20.30
N PHE A 201 9.30 -18.22 -20.16
CA PHE A 201 7.91 -17.91 -20.45
C PHE A 201 7.10 -18.22 -19.20
N ASP A 202 6.34 -17.25 -18.71
CA ASP A 202 5.49 -17.37 -17.54
C ASP A 202 4.04 -17.15 -17.96
N ILE A 203 3.12 -17.93 -17.39
CA ILE A 203 1.68 -17.70 -17.47
C ILE A 203 1.08 -17.82 -16.09
N SER A 204 0.21 -16.90 -15.74
CA SER A 204 -0.60 -16.95 -14.53
C SER A 204 -2.05 -16.64 -14.81
N ALA A 205 -2.94 -17.40 -14.18
CA ALA A 205 -4.38 -17.18 -14.22
C ALA A 205 -4.91 -17.15 -12.78
N ASN A 206 -5.71 -16.14 -12.48
CA ASN A 206 -6.28 -15.94 -11.16
C ASN A 206 -7.77 -15.67 -11.28
N LEU A 207 -8.55 -16.22 -10.36
CA LEU A 207 -9.98 -15.93 -10.21
C LEU A 207 -10.26 -15.63 -8.75
N GLY A 208 -10.71 -14.41 -8.47
CA GLY A 208 -11.12 -13.96 -7.16
C GLY A 208 -12.62 -13.68 -7.11
N HIS A 209 -13.27 -14.08 -6.04
CA HIS A 209 -14.63 -13.70 -5.67
C HIS A 209 -14.62 -13.22 -4.22
N TYR A 210 -15.28 -12.11 -3.95
CA TYR A 210 -15.49 -11.57 -2.62
C TYR A 210 -16.93 -11.10 -2.45
N ASP A 211 -17.47 -11.37 -1.28
CA ASP A 211 -18.81 -10.98 -0.85
C ASP A 211 -18.73 -10.63 0.63
N GLY A 212 -18.76 -9.35 0.97
CA GLY A 212 -18.57 -8.91 2.33
C GLY A 212 -19.05 -7.51 2.61
N TRP A 213 -19.07 -7.17 3.90
CA TRP A 213 -19.54 -5.88 4.39
C TRP A 213 -18.74 -5.41 5.61
N ASN A 214 -18.70 -4.11 5.79
CA ASN A 214 -18.20 -3.49 7.02
C ASN A 214 -19.10 -2.34 7.46
N THR A 215 -18.97 -1.95 8.73
CA THR A 215 -19.60 -0.77 9.29
C THR A 215 -18.53 0.06 9.96
N ILE A 216 -18.45 1.33 9.59
CA ILE A 216 -17.50 2.29 10.12
C ILE A 216 -18.28 3.40 10.81
N GLY A 217 -18.11 3.53 12.12
CA GLY A 217 -18.55 4.67 12.90
C GLY A 217 -17.45 5.73 12.93
N LYS A 218 -17.78 7.00 12.68
CA LYS A 218 -16.82 8.10 12.62
C LYS A 218 -17.33 9.31 13.36
N SER A 219 -16.43 9.95 14.13
CA SER A 219 -16.62 11.27 14.73
C SER A 219 -15.62 12.22 14.14
N THR A 220 -16.06 13.40 13.75
CA THR A 220 -15.25 14.43 13.09
C THR A 220 -15.48 15.75 13.79
N GLU A 221 -14.38 16.45 14.09
CA GLU A 221 -14.41 17.83 14.58
C GLU A 221 -13.66 18.71 13.58
N THR A 222 -14.30 19.78 13.15
CA THR A 222 -13.75 20.76 12.20
C THR A 222 -13.40 22.04 12.95
N PHE A 223 -12.15 22.52 12.78
CA PHE A 223 -11.55 23.66 13.47
C PHE A 223 -11.63 24.90 12.60
N PHE A 224 -12.44 25.86 12.94
CA PHE A 224 -12.46 27.15 12.28
C PHE A 224 -11.47 28.11 12.96
N PRO A 225 -10.71 28.90 12.18
CA PRO A 225 -9.65 29.74 12.74
C PRO A 225 -10.11 30.68 13.84
N ASN A 226 -11.33 31.16 13.76
CA ASN A 226 -11.77 32.26 14.58
C ASN A 226 -12.85 32.02 15.61
N LYS A 227 -13.39 30.82 15.82
CA LYS A 227 -14.34 30.71 16.96
C LYS A 227 -15.11 29.40 17.10
N GLU A 228 -15.67 28.82 16.06
CA GLU A 228 -16.64 27.77 16.24
C GLU A 228 -16.10 26.43 15.76
N HIS A 229 -16.36 25.41 16.54
CA HIS A 229 -16.16 24.04 16.05
C HIS A 229 -17.48 23.52 15.53
N THR A 230 -17.42 22.66 14.56
CA THR A 230 -18.56 21.82 14.22
C THR A 230 -18.19 20.38 14.46
N PHE A 231 -19.15 19.61 14.88
CA PHE A 231 -19.03 18.17 15.03
C PHE A 231 -19.90 17.49 14.00
N ALA A 232 -19.38 16.41 13.43
CA ALA A 232 -20.16 15.49 12.63
C ALA A 232 -19.94 14.06 13.17
N VAL A 233 -21.01 13.33 13.26
CA VAL A 233 -21.01 11.91 13.61
C VAL A 233 -21.68 11.16 12.47
N SER A 234 -21.08 10.04 12.06
CA SER A 234 -21.61 9.23 10.98
C SER A 234 -21.39 7.74 11.20
N GLU A 235 -22.24 6.97 10.59
CA GLU A 235 -22.13 5.53 10.46
C GLU A 235 -22.26 5.18 8.99
N ASN A 236 -21.30 4.49 8.45
CA ASN A 236 -21.28 4.05 7.07
C ASN A 236 -21.26 2.52 7.05
N TYR A 237 -22.32 1.92 6.48
CA TYR A 237 -22.36 0.52 6.14
C TYR A 237 -21.97 0.37 4.68
N HIS A 238 -20.98 -0.45 4.42
CA HIS A 238 -20.46 -0.73 3.08
C HIS A 238 -20.54 -2.22 2.79
N TYR A 239 -21.27 -2.59 1.74
CA TYR A 239 -21.31 -3.94 1.19
C TYR A 239 -20.64 -3.96 -0.17
N LYS A 240 -19.84 -4.99 -0.44
CA LYS A 240 -19.20 -5.23 -1.74
C LYS A 240 -19.31 -6.69 -2.13
N HIS A 241 -19.78 -6.90 -3.37
CA HIS A 241 -19.69 -8.18 -4.06
C HIS A 241 -18.88 -7.98 -5.34
N ASN A 242 -17.86 -8.81 -5.60
CA ASN A 242 -17.13 -8.73 -6.85
C ASN A 242 -16.58 -10.08 -7.32
N ILE A 243 -16.42 -10.19 -8.64
CA ILE A 243 -15.75 -11.29 -9.33
C ILE A 243 -14.64 -10.68 -10.19
N LYS A 244 -13.42 -11.23 -10.07
CA LYS A 244 -12.23 -10.67 -10.72
C LYS A 244 -11.33 -11.75 -11.33
N PRO A 245 -11.58 -12.19 -12.58
CA PRO A 245 -10.64 -12.97 -13.35
C PRO A 245 -9.48 -12.08 -13.84
N GLN A 246 -8.25 -12.64 -13.80
CA GLN A 246 -7.03 -12.01 -14.27
C GLN A 246 -6.15 -13.03 -14.94
N MET A 247 -5.49 -12.64 -16.02
CA MET A 247 -4.50 -13.46 -16.73
C MET A 247 -3.27 -12.61 -17.03
N GLU A 248 -2.10 -13.20 -16.89
CA GLU A 248 -0.84 -12.58 -17.24
C GLU A 248 0.07 -13.60 -17.95
N ALA A 249 0.67 -13.19 -19.07
CA ALA A 249 1.69 -13.94 -19.77
C ALA A 249 2.94 -13.08 -19.90
N ARG A 250 4.11 -13.64 -19.65
CA ARG A 250 5.41 -12.97 -19.74
C ARG A 250 6.37 -13.81 -20.56
N LEU A 251 7.05 -13.17 -21.49
CA LEU A 251 8.17 -13.73 -22.25
C LEU A 251 9.41 -12.88 -21.99
N PHE A 252 10.51 -13.52 -21.65
CA PHE A 252 11.83 -12.92 -21.67
C PHE A 252 12.79 -13.88 -22.38
N ALA A 253 13.46 -13.41 -23.41
CA ALA A 253 14.37 -14.25 -24.17
C ALA A 253 15.58 -13.47 -24.71
N TYR A 254 16.73 -14.13 -24.70
CA TYR A 254 17.86 -13.79 -25.54
C TYR A 254 17.62 -14.39 -26.92
N THR A 255 17.47 -13.56 -27.92
CA THR A 255 17.35 -14.02 -29.33
C THR A 255 18.70 -14.47 -29.86
N ASP A 256 19.76 -13.85 -29.39
CA ASP A 256 21.16 -14.17 -29.64
C ASP A 256 22.06 -13.67 -28.49
N SER A 257 23.38 -13.58 -28.70
CA SER A 257 24.36 -13.16 -27.70
C SER A 257 24.30 -11.67 -27.31
N VAL A 258 23.65 -10.84 -28.16
CA VAL A 258 23.63 -9.37 -28.03
C VAL A 258 22.22 -8.77 -28.00
N ASN A 259 21.18 -9.57 -28.23
CA ASN A 259 19.80 -9.09 -28.24
C ASN A 259 18.95 -9.79 -27.22
N THR A 260 18.13 -9.00 -26.52
CA THR A 260 17.07 -9.51 -25.65
C THR A 260 15.70 -8.95 -26.05
N ILE A 261 14.68 -9.75 -25.85
CA ILE A 261 13.28 -9.32 -25.96
C ILE A 261 12.52 -9.64 -24.67
N SER A 262 11.62 -8.77 -24.31
CA SER A 262 10.63 -9.06 -23.27
C SER A 262 9.26 -8.55 -23.69
N VAL A 263 8.24 -9.36 -23.40
CA VAL A 263 6.84 -9.00 -23.61
C VAL A 263 6.06 -9.46 -22.39
N THR A 264 5.22 -8.57 -21.83
CA THR A 264 4.24 -8.93 -20.81
C THR A 264 2.86 -8.50 -21.28
N ALA A 265 1.92 -9.42 -21.28
CA ALA A 265 0.50 -9.15 -21.53
C ALA A 265 -0.31 -9.46 -20.27
N LYS A 266 -1.15 -8.51 -19.84
CA LYS A 266 -2.04 -8.65 -18.70
C LYS A 266 -3.46 -8.29 -19.12
N ALA A 267 -4.40 -9.17 -18.81
CA ALA A 267 -5.81 -8.92 -18.97
C ALA A 267 -6.52 -9.09 -17.63
N SER A 268 -7.42 -8.18 -17.30
CA SER A 268 -8.28 -8.30 -16.13
C SER A 268 -9.67 -7.78 -16.44
N TYR A 269 -10.63 -8.42 -15.81
CA TYR A 269 -12.03 -8.01 -15.77
C TYR A 269 -12.47 -8.02 -14.32
N GLU A 270 -13.22 -7.00 -13.88
CA GLU A 270 -13.87 -6.99 -12.57
C GLU A 270 -15.31 -6.56 -12.76
N LYS A 271 -16.25 -7.37 -12.26
CA LYS A 271 -17.64 -6.97 -12.09
C LYS A 271 -17.88 -6.84 -10.60
N SER A 272 -18.34 -5.66 -10.18
CA SER A 272 -18.61 -5.39 -8.77
C SER A 272 -19.98 -4.75 -8.59
N ARG A 273 -20.64 -5.12 -7.48
CA ARG A 273 -21.79 -4.44 -6.94
C ARG A 273 -21.43 -3.92 -5.56
N LYS A 274 -21.73 -2.66 -5.29
CA LYS A 274 -21.49 -2.01 -4.02
C LYS A 274 -22.78 -1.42 -3.50
N THR A 275 -22.98 -1.49 -2.20
CA THR A 275 -24.08 -0.81 -1.51
C THR A 275 -23.52 -0.07 -0.33
N ASN A 276 -23.83 1.21 -0.22
CA ASN A 276 -23.46 2.05 0.91
C ASN A 276 -24.73 2.57 1.57
N GLU A 277 -24.79 2.48 2.88
CA GLU A 277 -25.78 3.16 3.69
C GLU A 277 -25.09 4.09 4.65
N ASP A 278 -25.26 5.39 4.43
CA ASP A 278 -24.65 6.42 5.25
C ASP A 278 -25.71 7.09 6.10
N LYS A 279 -25.47 7.21 7.39
CA LYS A 279 -26.25 8.00 8.32
C LYS A 279 -25.34 9.02 8.94
N GLY A 280 -25.77 10.27 9.03
CA GLY A 280 -24.96 11.33 9.58
C GLY A 280 -25.78 12.40 10.28
N ALA A 281 -25.11 13.10 11.17
CA ALA A 281 -25.64 14.30 11.82
C ALA A 281 -24.48 15.27 12.05
N SER A 282 -24.73 16.56 11.80
CA SER A 282 -23.79 17.65 12.14
C SER A 282 -24.42 18.59 13.16
N TYR A 283 -23.60 19.12 14.05
CA TYR A 283 -24.05 20.02 15.10
C TYR A 283 -22.94 20.99 15.55
N GLY A 284 -23.32 22.09 16.18
CA GLY A 284 -22.39 23.03 16.76
C GLY A 284 -21.64 22.42 17.96
N TYR A 285 -20.66 23.15 18.46
CA TYR A 285 -19.77 22.69 19.51
C TYR A 285 -20.52 22.15 20.74
N GLU A 286 -20.22 20.88 21.07
CA GLU A 286 -20.62 20.25 22.33
C GLU A 286 -19.54 19.28 22.80
N PRO A 287 -18.67 19.69 23.77
CA PRO A 287 -17.47 18.94 24.14
C PRO A 287 -17.74 17.49 24.62
N ASN A 288 -18.94 17.24 25.15
CA ASN A 288 -19.32 15.94 25.71
C ASN A 288 -19.92 14.95 24.70
N LYS A 289 -19.97 15.33 23.41
CA LYS A 289 -20.65 14.56 22.36
C LYS A 289 -19.75 14.17 21.19
N PHE A 290 -18.43 14.21 21.38
CA PHE A 290 -17.49 13.77 20.35
C PHE A 290 -17.40 12.23 20.36
N GLU A 291 -18.49 11.57 19.94
CA GLU A 291 -18.53 10.12 19.82
C GLU A 291 -19.56 9.70 18.79
N TYR A 292 -19.21 8.79 17.87
CA TYR A 292 -20.12 8.39 16.78
C TYR A 292 -21.40 7.72 17.31
N HIS A 293 -21.38 7.03 18.43
CA HIS A 293 -22.56 6.41 19.02
C HIS A 293 -23.58 7.45 19.52
N SER A 294 -23.23 8.73 19.60
CA SER A 294 -24.19 9.81 19.79
C SER A 294 -25.09 10.01 18.55
N LEU A 295 -24.78 9.39 17.41
CA LEU A 295 -25.56 9.46 16.18
C LEU A 295 -27.01 9.03 16.37
N ASN A 296 -27.25 7.91 17.08
CA ASN A 296 -28.62 7.46 17.32
C ASN A 296 -29.44 8.48 18.11
N ALA A 297 -28.84 9.17 19.07
CA ALA A 297 -29.49 10.25 19.82
C ALA A 297 -29.78 11.45 18.89
N ALA A 298 -28.83 11.82 18.04
CA ALA A 298 -28.99 12.91 17.08
C ALA A 298 -30.10 12.64 16.05
N LEU A 299 -30.15 11.40 15.52
CA LEU A 299 -31.18 10.98 14.58
C LEU A 299 -32.59 10.85 15.21
N ALA A 300 -32.69 10.58 16.53
CA ALA A 300 -33.94 10.44 17.25
C ALA A 300 -34.44 11.76 17.87
N ALA A 301 -33.62 12.79 17.94
CA ALA A 301 -33.95 14.08 18.57
C ALA A 301 -35.15 14.75 17.90
N LYS A 302 -36.02 15.35 18.71
CA LYS A 302 -37.26 16.02 18.28
C LYS A 302 -37.20 17.51 18.56
N PRO A 303 -38.01 18.34 17.85
CA PRO A 303 -38.16 19.76 18.17
C PRO A 303 -38.46 19.97 19.67
N GLY A 304 -37.69 20.83 20.32
CA GLY A 304 -37.75 21.09 21.76
C GLY A 304 -36.75 20.32 22.61
N ASP A 305 -36.10 19.29 22.06
CA ASP A 305 -34.97 18.63 22.73
C ASP A 305 -33.73 19.53 22.66
N ALA A 306 -32.97 19.62 23.74
CA ALA A 306 -31.72 20.41 23.77
C ALA A 306 -30.71 19.99 22.68
N LEU A 307 -30.67 18.72 22.32
CA LEU A 307 -29.81 18.21 21.24
C LEU A 307 -30.34 18.65 19.86
N TYR A 308 -31.66 18.62 19.65
CA TYR A 308 -32.27 19.02 18.38
C TYR A 308 -31.98 20.48 18.03
N GLU A 309 -32.05 21.38 19.01
CA GLU A 309 -31.80 22.82 18.79
C GLU A 309 -30.32 23.12 18.43
N ARG A 310 -29.41 22.16 18.65
CA ARG A 310 -27.97 22.25 18.29
C ARG A 310 -27.63 21.58 16.98
N LEU A 311 -28.52 20.77 16.45
CA LEU A 311 -28.32 20.09 15.17
C LEU A 311 -28.37 21.10 14.02
N ILE A 312 -27.48 20.89 13.05
CA ILE A 312 -27.42 21.68 11.82
C ILE A 312 -28.06 20.89 10.69
N THR A 313 -27.60 19.64 10.51
CA THR A 313 -28.12 18.73 9.50
C THR A 313 -28.26 17.31 10.03
N ARG A 314 -29.21 16.57 9.47
CA ARG A 314 -29.28 15.11 9.52
C ARG A 314 -29.39 14.57 8.10
N ASN A 315 -28.77 13.45 7.85
CA ASN A 315 -28.87 12.78 6.56
C ASN A 315 -28.93 11.26 6.69
N ARG A 316 -29.66 10.66 5.77
CA ARG A 316 -29.58 9.23 5.46
C ARG A 316 -29.40 9.10 3.98
N ASN A 317 -28.44 8.29 3.57
CA ASN A 317 -28.10 8.07 2.19
C ASN A 317 -28.01 6.57 1.92
N TYR A 318 -28.71 6.12 0.89
CA TYR A 318 -28.60 4.77 0.36
C TYR A 318 -28.08 4.85 -1.07
N GLN A 319 -26.95 4.23 -1.33
CA GLN A 319 -26.35 4.19 -2.65
C GLN A 319 -26.12 2.73 -3.07
N SER A 320 -26.51 2.38 -4.27
CA SER A 320 -26.21 1.11 -4.91
C SER A 320 -25.52 1.36 -6.25
N SER A 321 -24.36 0.74 -6.49
CA SER A 321 -23.66 0.85 -7.76
C SER A 321 -23.30 -0.51 -8.34
N GLU A 322 -23.44 -0.64 -9.65
CA GLU A 322 -22.87 -1.74 -10.43
C GLU A 322 -21.75 -1.19 -11.30
N GLN A 323 -20.60 -1.86 -11.27
CA GLN A 323 -19.39 -1.42 -11.96
C GLN A 323 -18.77 -2.57 -12.73
N GLN A 324 -18.29 -2.29 -13.94
CA GLN A 324 -17.53 -3.22 -14.77
C GLN A 324 -16.21 -2.57 -15.20
N ASP A 325 -15.11 -3.17 -14.78
CA ASP A 325 -13.77 -2.73 -15.13
C ASP A 325 -13.15 -3.73 -16.11
N ARG A 326 -12.58 -3.24 -17.18
CA ARG A 326 -11.84 -4.00 -18.20
C ARG A 326 -10.48 -3.38 -18.38
N ASN A 327 -9.44 -4.19 -18.35
CA ASN A 327 -8.08 -3.69 -18.57
C ASN A 327 -7.26 -4.70 -19.37
N LEU A 328 -6.64 -4.21 -20.43
CA LEU A 328 -5.62 -4.91 -21.20
C LEU A 328 -4.35 -4.06 -21.19
N TYR A 329 -3.26 -4.64 -20.73
CA TYR A 329 -1.95 -4.01 -20.65
C TYR A 329 -0.92 -4.89 -21.35
N VAL A 330 -0.16 -4.33 -22.25
CA VAL A 330 0.94 -5.02 -22.94
C VAL A 330 2.15 -4.15 -22.86
N ASP A 331 3.22 -4.62 -22.22
CA ASP A 331 4.54 -4.01 -22.28
C ASP A 331 5.48 -4.84 -23.14
N TYR A 332 6.41 -4.16 -23.76
CA TYR A 332 7.39 -4.76 -24.66
C TYR A 332 8.72 -4.02 -24.54
N ALA A 333 9.80 -4.77 -24.62
CA ALA A 333 11.15 -4.23 -24.69
C ALA A 333 12.01 -5.07 -25.62
N TRP A 334 12.88 -4.37 -26.34
CA TRP A 334 14.01 -4.91 -27.06
C TRP A 334 15.26 -4.18 -26.63
N GLU A 335 16.34 -4.91 -26.39
CA GLU A 335 17.63 -4.36 -26.02
C GLU A 335 18.74 -5.01 -26.85
N HIS A 336 19.61 -4.18 -27.38
CA HIS A 336 20.78 -4.55 -28.14
C HIS A 336 22.06 -4.11 -27.43
N PHE A 337 22.95 -5.05 -27.11
CA PHE A 337 24.24 -4.74 -26.49
C PHE A 337 25.27 -4.32 -27.55
N ILE A 338 25.87 -3.15 -27.38
CA ILE A 338 26.86 -2.55 -28.24
C ILE A 338 28.25 -2.91 -27.75
N GLY A 339 28.80 -4.03 -28.24
CA GLY A 339 30.12 -4.54 -27.82
C GLY A 339 30.16 -4.71 -26.28
N LYS A 340 31.29 -4.27 -25.66
CA LYS A 340 31.46 -4.31 -24.19
C LYS A 340 31.31 -2.93 -23.54
N SER A 341 30.70 -1.97 -24.21
CA SER A 341 30.67 -0.58 -23.73
C SER A 341 29.31 0.02 -23.57
N GLY A 342 28.25 -0.57 -24.09
CA GLY A 342 26.94 0.05 -24.01
C GLY A 342 25.78 -0.82 -24.48
N SER A 343 24.58 -0.23 -24.49
CA SER A 343 23.38 -0.80 -25.09
C SER A 343 22.49 0.27 -25.71
N PHE A 344 21.63 -0.17 -26.60
CA PHE A 344 20.50 0.59 -27.09
C PHE A 344 19.23 -0.22 -26.84
N SER A 345 18.20 0.42 -26.31
CA SER A 345 16.94 -0.27 -26.04
C SER A 345 15.72 0.53 -26.46
N LEU A 346 14.71 -0.18 -26.95
CA LEU A 346 13.37 0.32 -27.18
C LEU A 346 12.44 -0.36 -26.18
N LYS A 347 11.74 0.43 -25.38
CA LYS A 347 10.81 -0.07 -24.35
C LYS A 347 9.50 0.71 -24.44
N GLY A 348 8.39 0.00 -24.37
CA GLY A 348 7.10 0.65 -24.43
C GLY A 348 6.00 -0.17 -23.79
N TYR A 349 4.83 0.46 -23.68
CA TYR A 349 3.61 -0.25 -23.29
C TYR A 349 2.39 0.37 -23.96
N THR A 350 1.36 -0.45 -24.10
CA THR A 350 0.01 -0.03 -24.48
C THR A 350 -0.97 -0.57 -23.45
N GLN A 351 -1.82 0.31 -22.96
CA GLN A 351 -2.92 -0.01 -22.03
C GLN A 351 -4.24 0.46 -22.63
N ILE A 352 -5.22 -0.43 -22.59
CA ILE A 352 -6.62 -0.15 -22.92
C ILE A 352 -7.43 -0.48 -21.67
N SER A 353 -8.15 0.49 -21.16
CA SER A 353 -9.04 0.30 -20.02
C SER A 353 -10.42 0.88 -20.28
N GLY A 354 -11.43 0.26 -19.67
CA GLY A 354 -12.81 0.72 -19.68
C GLY A 354 -13.42 0.49 -18.30
N ASN A 355 -14.22 1.45 -17.88
CA ASN A 355 -14.99 1.40 -16.64
C ASN A 355 -16.41 1.89 -16.93
N ASP A 356 -17.38 1.00 -16.79
CA ASP A 356 -18.82 1.33 -16.87
C ASP A 356 -19.39 1.26 -15.45
N GLU A 357 -20.10 2.29 -15.02
CA GLU A 357 -20.66 2.40 -13.68
C GLU A 357 -22.08 2.97 -13.74
N ASP A 358 -23.05 2.22 -13.19
CA ASP A 358 -24.41 2.66 -12.96
C ASP A 358 -24.65 2.80 -11.45
N THR A 359 -25.07 3.98 -11.01
CA THR A 359 -25.27 4.27 -9.59
C THR A 359 -26.63 4.87 -9.34
N HIS A 360 -27.37 4.26 -8.40
CA HIS A 360 -28.61 4.76 -7.81
C HIS A 360 -28.29 5.31 -6.43
N ASN A 361 -28.78 6.49 -6.14
CA ASN A 361 -28.59 7.16 -4.87
C ASN A 361 -29.94 7.73 -4.38
N ASN A 362 -30.31 7.42 -3.14
CA ASN A 362 -31.50 7.97 -2.49
C ASN A 362 -31.05 8.59 -1.17
N ARG A 363 -31.30 9.86 -1.00
CA ARG A 363 -30.82 10.66 0.13
C ARG A 363 -31.93 11.45 0.77
N ASP A 364 -32.17 11.26 2.06
CA ASP A 364 -32.99 12.10 2.89
C ASP A 364 -32.13 13.13 3.62
N LEU A 365 -32.39 14.40 3.44
CA LEU A 365 -31.67 15.51 4.03
C LEU A 365 -32.62 16.38 4.86
N GLU A 366 -32.21 16.72 6.07
CA GLU A 366 -32.87 17.66 6.94
C GLU A 366 -31.92 18.80 7.30
N TYR A 367 -32.26 20.00 6.87
CA TYR A 367 -31.59 21.26 7.22
C TYR A 367 -32.36 21.87 8.41
N LEU A 368 -31.96 21.54 9.62
CA LEU A 368 -32.74 21.79 10.83
C LEU A 368 -32.81 23.28 11.17
N ARG A 369 -31.73 24.03 10.90
CA ARG A 369 -31.71 25.49 11.11
C ARG A 369 -32.63 26.23 10.14
N GLU A 370 -32.74 25.74 8.90
CA GLU A 370 -33.63 26.28 7.89
C GLU A 370 -35.05 25.70 7.98
N LYS A 371 -35.30 24.71 8.82
CA LYS A 371 -36.56 23.97 8.93
C LYS A 371 -37.04 23.40 7.59
N ARG A 372 -36.08 22.95 6.78
CA ARG A 372 -36.31 22.39 5.44
C ARG A 372 -35.87 20.93 5.42
N SER A 373 -36.67 20.10 4.75
CA SER A 373 -36.27 18.71 4.45
C SER A 373 -36.50 18.42 2.97
N GLU A 374 -35.66 17.56 2.42
CA GLU A 374 -35.78 17.12 1.06
C GLU A 374 -35.33 15.66 0.91
N THR A 375 -36.01 14.94 0.01
CA THR A 375 -35.59 13.61 -0.44
C THR A 375 -35.10 13.72 -1.87
N VAL A 376 -33.84 13.37 -2.11
CA VAL A 376 -33.16 13.46 -3.41
C VAL A 376 -32.95 12.05 -3.96
N TRP A 377 -33.52 11.79 -5.12
CA TRP A 377 -33.31 10.57 -5.89
C TRP A 377 -32.37 10.90 -7.04
N GLN A 378 -31.29 10.12 -7.18
CA GLN A 378 -30.31 10.33 -8.22
C GLN A 378 -29.99 9.00 -8.90
N PHE A 379 -29.80 9.09 -10.19
CA PHE A 379 -29.23 8.00 -10.99
C PHE A 379 -28.19 8.59 -11.92
N TYR A 380 -27.04 7.96 -12.01
CA TYR A 380 -26.08 8.30 -13.04
C TYR A 380 -25.45 7.05 -13.65
N SER A 381 -25.26 7.13 -14.97
CA SER A 381 -24.47 6.18 -15.74
C SER A 381 -23.21 6.86 -16.21
N ARG A 382 -22.08 6.25 -15.92
CA ARG A 382 -20.74 6.75 -16.27
C ARG A 382 -20.00 5.73 -17.12
N ASP A 383 -19.54 6.15 -18.27
CA ASP A 383 -18.64 5.39 -19.16
C ASP A 383 -17.29 6.10 -19.22
N ASN A 384 -16.23 5.36 -18.95
CA ASN A 384 -14.85 5.84 -19.04
C ASN A 384 -14.01 4.89 -19.87
N LYS A 385 -13.41 5.39 -20.96
CA LYS A 385 -12.53 4.63 -21.85
C LYS A 385 -11.19 5.32 -21.96
N GLU A 386 -10.14 4.56 -21.74
CA GLU A 386 -8.78 5.06 -21.80
C GLU A 386 -7.91 4.19 -22.72
N LEU A 387 -7.16 4.86 -23.61
CA LEU A 387 -6.04 4.30 -24.35
C LEU A 387 -4.79 5.06 -23.96
N THR A 388 -3.80 4.37 -23.44
CA THR A 388 -2.48 4.94 -23.17
C THR A 388 -1.42 4.11 -23.87
N THR A 389 -0.54 4.75 -24.62
CA THR A 389 0.64 4.13 -25.22
C THR A 389 1.88 4.96 -24.95
N LYS A 390 2.99 4.28 -24.67
CA LYS A 390 4.29 4.87 -24.42
C LYS A 390 5.34 4.12 -25.23
N LEU A 391 6.26 4.86 -25.83
CA LEU A 391 7.47 4.33 -26.45
C LEU A 391 8.66 5.14 -25.94
N GLY A 392 9.72 4.46 -25.53
CA GLY A 392 10.96 5.05 -25.07
C GLY A 392 12.15 4.45 -25.80
N ALA A 393 13.10 5.30 -26.17
CA ALA A 393 14.41 4.92 -26.68
C ALA A 393 15.45 5.26 -25.63
N THR A 394 16.31 4.32 -25.29
CA THR A 394 17.40 4.52 -24.33
C THR A 394 18.72 4.15 -24.96
N PHE A 395 19.68 5.06 -24.89
CA PHE A 395 21.07 4.83 -25.26
C PHE A 395 21.94 4.88 -24.01
N GLU A 396 22.74 3.86 -23.80
CA GLU A 396 23.59 3.69 -22.63
C GLU A 396 25.02 3.41 -23.09
N HIS A 397 25.98 4.15 -22.53
CA HIS A 397 27.38 3.97 -22.96
C HIS A 397 28.38 4.33 -21.86
N TRP A 398 29.46 3.54 -21.78
CA TRP A 398 30.62 3.81 -20.95
C TRP A 398 31.65 4.65 -21.68
N LEU A 399 31.94 5.84 -21.19
CA LEU A 399 33.07 6.68 -21.61
C LEU A 399 34.30 6.29 -20.77
N GLY A 400 35.02 5.29 -21.24
CA GLY A 400 36.08 4.66 -20.46
C GLY A 400 35.53 3.80 -19.30
N LYS A 401 36.27 3.76 -18.16
CA LYS A 401 35.91 2.92 -16.99
C LYS A 401 35.25 3.69 -15.84
N LYS A 402 35.13 5.02 -15.95
CA LYS A 402 34.75 5.88 -14.84
C LYS A 402 33.48 6.69 -15.05
N VAL A 403 33.04 6.82 -16.28
CA VAL A 403 31.87 7.64 -16.63
C VAL A 403 30.92 6.80 -17.47
N TYR A 404 29.72 6.62 -16.96
CA TYR A 404 28.60 6.02 -17.68
C TYR A 404 27.59 7.10 -17.99
N VAL A 405 27.02 7.06 -19.18
CA VAL A 405 25.99 7.99 -19.66
C VAL A 405 24.77 7.19 -20.10
N ASN A 406 23.61 7.65 -19.69
CA ASN A 406 22.30 7.14 -20.10
C ASN A 406 21.44 8.30 -20.59
N ILE A 407 20.99 8.21 -21.83
CA ILE A 407 20.10 9.17 -22.47
C ILE A 407 18.82 8.41 -22.82
N THR A 408 17.71 8.84 -22.24
CA THR A 408 16.40 8.24 -22.47
C THR A 408 15.42 9.29 -22.95
N ASP A 409 14.78 9.05 -24.09
CA ASP A 409 13.66 9.83 -24.57
C ASP A 409 12.39 8.98 -24.60
N ASN A 410 11.34 9.45 -23.95
CA ASN A 410 10.05 8.78 -23.85
C ASN A 410 8.95 9.63 -24.45
N VAL A 411 8.18 9.06 -25.34
CA VAL A 411 6.95 9.66 -25.85
C VAL A 411 5.76 8.86 -25.34
N LYS A 412 4.82 9.55 -24.70
CA LYS A 412 3.57 8.96 -24.21
C LYS A 412 2.39 9.70 -24.84
N TYR A 413 1.43 8.93 -25.31
CA TYR A 413 0.11 9.42 -25.72
C TYR A 413 -0.95 8.78 -24.87
N SER A 414 -1.89 9.58 -24.37
CA SER A 414 -3.08 9.10 -23.65
C SER A 414 -4.31 9.77 -24.22
N ARG A 415 -5.37 8.97 -24.42
CA ARG A 415 -6.70 9.44 -24.78
C ARG A 415 -7.67 8.89 -23.75
N THR A 416 -8.35 9.80 -23.05
CA THR A 416 -9.40 9.46 -22.09
C THR A 416 -10.71 10.03 -22.58
N ASN A 417 -11.75 9.22 -22.63
CA ASN A 417 -13.11 9.65 -22.93
C ASN A 417 -14.01 9.25 -21.74
N THR A 418 -14.52 10.24 -21.04
CA THR A 418 -15.42 10.03 -19.90
C THR A 418 -16.74 10.73 -20.18
N THR A 419 -17.83 10.00 -20.06
CA THR A 419 -19.19 10.56 -20.14
C THR A 419 -19.97 10.19 -18.89
N ARG A 420 -20.87 11.07 -18.47
CA ARG A 420 -21.80 10.81 -17.38
C ARG A 420 -23.13 11.45 -17.70
N ASP A 421 -24.15 10.62 -17.82
CA ASP A 421 -25.54 11.04 -17.79
C ASP A 421 -26.03 11.08 -16.36
N PHE A 422 -26.74 12.12 -15.98
CA PHE A 422 -27.17 12.33 -14.60
C PHE A 422 -28.66 12.68 -14.54
N PHE A 423 -29.41 11.95 -13.74
CA PHE A 423 -30.84 12.11 -13.53
C PHE A 423 -31.08 12.38 -12.06
N THR A 424 -31.99 13.29 -11.77
CA THR A 424 -32.40 13.61 -10.40
C THR A 424 -33.90 13.89 -10.29
N ASP A 425 -34.42 13.60 -9.13
CA ASP A 425 -35.81 13.98 -8.78
C ASP A 425 -35.85 14.31 -7.28
N ASN A 426 -36.52 15.38 -6.95
CA ASN A 426 -36.77 15.78 -5.59
C ASN A 426 -38.20 15.41 -5.20
N ASN A 427 -38.34 14.83 -4.00
CA ASN A 427 -39.62 14.45 -3.44
C ASN A 427 -40.38 13.35 -4.20
N LYS A 428 -39.69 12.53 -4.98
CA LYS A 428 -40.20 11.31 -5.64
C LYS A 428 -41.36 11.58 -6.62
N GLN A 429 -41.34 12.68 -7.35
CA GLN A 429 -42.40 13.05 -8.29
C GLN A 429 -42.30 12.30 -9.63
N ASN A 430 -41.08 12.08 -10.12
CA ASN A 430 -40.80 11.43 -11.42
C ASN A 430 -39.81 10.26 -11.23
N VAL A 431 -40.16 9.33 -10.34
CA VAL A 431 -39.33 8.14 -10.06
C VAL A 431 -40.08 6.88 -10.48
N VAL A 432 -39.49 6.09 -11.37
CA VAL A 432 -40.04 4.81 -11.83
C VAL A 432 -39.09 3.69 -11.37
N ASP A 433 -39.62 2.71 -10.67
CA ASP A 433 -38.86 1.58 -10.10
C ASP A 433 -37.60 2.00 -9.33
N GLY A 434 -37.69 3.11 -8.59
CA GLY A 434 -36.54 3.63 -7.83
C GLY A 434 -35.52 4.46 -8.65
N THR A 435 -35.80 4.66 -9.96
CA THR A 435 -34.92 5.42 -10.86
C THR A 435 -35.59 6.74 -11.24
N PRO A 436 -34.97 7.89 -11.00
CA PRO A 436 -35.46 9.19 -11.47
C PRO A 436 -35.36 9.26 -13.00
N THR A 437 -36.38 9.86 -13.62
CA THR A 437 -36.47 10.01 -15.09
C THR A 437 -36.15 11.41 -15.58
N THR A 438 -36.01 12.38 -14.68
CA THR A 438 -35.72 13.78 -15.04
C THR A 438 -34.22 13.98 -15.20
N LEU A 439 -33.79 14.30 -16.41
CA LEU A 439 -32.38 14.61 -16.68
C LEU A 439 -31.97 15.90 -15.94
N ASP A 440 -30.84 15.87 -15.24
CA ASP A 440 -30.28 17.05 -14.62
C ASP A 440 -29.16 17.65 -15.51
N PRO A 441 -29.47 18.72 -16.24
CA PRO A 441 -28.52 19.30 -17.18
C PRO A 441 -27.29 19.92 -16.50
N ASN A 442 -27.36 20.20 -15.19
CA ASN A 442 -26.26 20.85 -14.45
C ASN A 442 -25.14 19.84 -14.06
N ASN A 443 -25.46 18.56 -14.05
CA ASN A 443 -24.53 17.51 -13.62
C ASN A 443 -24.17 16.51 -14.72
N ILE A 444 -24.60 16.74 -15.97
CA ILE A 444 -24.11 15.98 -17.12
C ILE A 444 -22.66 16.34 -17.37
N MET A 445 -21.86 15.34 -17.71
CA MET A 445 -20.44 15.54 -17.99
C MET A 445 -19.99 14.78 -19.24
N SER A 446 -19.17 15.42 -20.05
CA SER A 446 -18.39 14.77 -21.10
C SER A 446 -16.98 15.37 -21.12
N ASN A 447 -15.97 14.54 -21.17
CA ASN A 447 -14.57 14.93 -21.26
C ASN A 447 -13.82 14.03 -22.22
N LEU A 448 -13.45 14.59 -23.36
CA LEU A 448 -12.53 13.92 -24.27
C LEU A 448 -11.14 14.59 -24.14
N MET A 449 -10.24 13.90 -23.48
CA MET A 449 -8.90 14.40 -23.18
C MET A 449 -7.83 13.66 -23.98
N HIS A 450 -6.96 14.41 -24.64
CA HIS A 450 -5.76 13.94 -25.32
C HIS A 450 -4.53 14.51 -24.63
N THR A 451 -3.62 13.66 -24.24
CA THR A 451 -2.37 14.07 -23.58
C THR A 451 -1.18 13.49 -24.35
N TRP A 452 -0.28 14.38 -24.77
CA TRP A 452 1.03 14.04 -25.31
C TRP A 452 2.10 14.46 -24.31
N THR A 453 2.95 13.53 -23.89
CA THR A 453 4.07 13.81 -23.01
C THR A 453 5.35 13.35 -23.70
N ASN A 454 6.33 14.24 -23.80
CA ASN A 454 7.71 13.89 -24.13
C ASN A 454 8.56 14.12 -22.89
N GLN A 455 9.38 13.13 -22.55
CA GLN A 455 10.30 13.19 -21.40
C GLN A 455 11.72 12.82 -21.88
N LEU A 456 12.59 13.80 -21.92
CA LEU A 456 14.02 13.58 -22.10
C LEU A 456 14.69 13.48 -20.74
N THR A 457 15.39 12.37 -20.50
CA THR A 457 16.16 12.12 -19.26
C THR A 457 17.63 11.92 -19.60
N LEU A 458 18.47 12.69 -18.95
CA LEU A 458 19.94 12.56 -18.99
C LEU A 458 20.39 12.07 -17.61
N LYS A 459 21.00 10.91 -17.54
CA LYS A 459 21.58 10.33 -16.32
C LYS A 459 23.06 10.03 -16.58
N SER A 460 23.90 10.26 -15.60
CA SER A 460 25.31 9.82 -15.64
C SER A 460 25.66 9.13 -14.33
N THR A 461 26.57 8.17 -14.40
CA THR A 461 27.25 7.61 -13.21
C THR A 461 28.74 7.89 -13.34
N ILE A 462 29.26 8.66 -12.42
CA ILE A 462 30.68 9.06 -12.36
C ILE A 462 31.31 8.35 -11.17
N THR A 463 32.35 7.56 -11.40
CA THR A 463 33.08 6.80 -10.38
C THR A 463 34.50 7.32 -10.28
N PRO A 464 34.73 8.47 -9.59
CA PRO A 464 36.07 9.07 -9.50
C PRO A 464 37.05 8.13 -8.79
N VAL A 465 36.58 7.44 -7.75
CA VAL A 465 37.29 6.34 -7.06
C VAL A 465 36.34 5.17 -6.86
N LYS A 466 36.86 3.95 -6.75
CA LYS A 466 36.05 2.72 -6.65
C LYS A 466 34.98 2.73 -5.54
N ALA A 467 35.20 3.52 -4.51
CA ALA A 467 34.29 3.59 -3.36
C ALA A 467 33.16 4.62 -3.53
N LEU A 468 33.27 5.57 -4.45
CA LEU A 468 32.34 6.71 -4.57
C LEU A 468 31.73 6.75 -5.97
N MET A 469 30.40 6.75 -6.01
CA MET A 469 29.60 6.97 -7.20
C MET A 469 28.80 8.27 -7.06
N ILE A 470 28.82 9.09 -8.09
CA ILE A 470 28.06 10.33 -8.21
C ILE A 470 27.12 10.17 -9.41
N MET A 471 25.82 10.24 -9.18
CA MET A 471 24.79 9.98 -10.19
C MET A 471 23.87 11.19 -10.37
N PRO A 472 24.30 12.22 -11.13
CA PRO A 472 23.40 13.29 -11.54
C PRO A 472 22.38 12.79 -12.55
N LYS A 473 21.16 13.29 -12.41
CA LYS A 473 20.05 13.05 -13.34
C LYS A 473 19.31 14.36 -13.58
N PHE A 474 18.95 14.60 -14.82
CA PHE A 474 18.10 15.72 -15.23
C PHE A 474 16.99 15.19 -16.13
N SER A 475 15.73 15.50 -15.80
CA SER A 475 14.59 15.18 -16.65
C SER A 475 13.91 16.46 -17.10
N TRP A 476 13.67 16.56 -18.39
CA TRP A 476 12.87 17.62 -19.02
C TRP A 476 11.60 16.98 -19.56
N ASN A 477 10.45 17.45 -19.06
CA ASN A 477 9.15 16.97 -19.49
C ASN A 477 8.42 18.08 -20.24
N VAL A 478 7.89 17.77 -21.41
CA VAL A 478 6.97 18.63 -22.16
C VAL A 478 5.64 17.89 -22.25
N ASN A 479 4.61 18.49 -21.68
CA ASN A 479 3.27 17.93 -21.66
C ASN A 479 2.31 18.82 -22.42
N ARG A 480 1.63 18.28 -23.43
CA ARG A 480 0.57 18.96 -24.19
C ARG A 480 -0.74 18.23 -23.97
N GLU A 481 -1.68 18.94 -23.38
CA GLU A 481 -3.03 18.46 -23.08
C GLU A 481 -4.05 19.20 -23.91
N LYS A 482 -5.00 18.49 -24.47
CA LYS A 482 -6.20 19.03 -25.09
C LYS A 482 -7.40 18.35 -24.45
N SER A 483 -8.33 19.13 -23.94
CA SER A 483 -9.58 18.64 -23.35
C SER A 483 -10.75 19.34 -24.02
N ASP A 484 -11.64 18.56 -24.62
CA ASP A 484 -12.99 18.98 -25.01
C ASP A 484 -13.90 18.61 -23.84
N TYR A 485 -14.24 19.61 -23.01
CA TYR A 485 -14.87 19.44 -21.70
C TYR A 485 -16.23 20.11 -21.64
N ARG A 486 -17.23 19.34 -21.22
CA ARG A 486 -18.56 19.80 -20.92
C ARG A 486 -18.98 19.36 -19.53
N TYR A 487 -19.46 20.30 -18.73
CA TYR A 487 -20.05 20.03 -17.42
C TYR A 487 -21.17 21.05 -17.16
N GLY A 488 -22.39 20.57 -17.12
CA GLY A 488 -23.55 21.45 -16.99
C GLY A 488 -23.60 22.48 -18.10
N GLN A 489 -23.59 23.75 -17.72
CA GLN A 489 -23.60 24.89 -18.67
C GLN A 489 -22.21 25.22 -19.22
N LEU A 490 -21.14 24.70 -18.62
CA LEU A 490 -19.80 24.89 -19.12
C LEU A 490 -19.55 23.98 -20.32
N ASP A 491 -19.21 24.57 -21.46
CA ASP A 491 -18.77 23.86 -22.66
C ASP A 491 -17.51 24.56 -23.17
N THR A 492 -16.38 23.87 -23.13
CA THR A 492 -15.07 24.49 -23.41
C THR A 492 -14.09 23.50 -24.01
N THR A 493 -13.27 24.01 -24.92
CA THR A 493 -12.07 23.31 -25.40
C THR A 493 -10.85 24.03 -24.87
N ALA A 494 -10.03 23.34 -24.11
CA ALA A 494 -8.80 23.87 -23.58
C ALA A 494 -7.58 23.16 -24.14
N VAL A 495 -6.55 23.90 -24.44
CA VAL A 495 -5.23 23.38 -24.84
C VAL A 495 -4.18 23.99 -23.93
N ARG A 496 -3.42 23.15 -23.27
CA ARG A 496 -2.33 23.57 -22.38
C ARG A 496 -1.04 22.87 -22.77
N THR A 497 0.04 23.63 -22.85
CA THR A 497 1.41 23.08 -22.93
C THR A 497 2.16 23.48 -21.67
N SER A 498 2.70 22.52 -20.97
CA SER A 498 3.49 22.74 -19.77
C SER A 498 4.88 22.11 -19.91
N GLN A 499 5.86 22.71 -19.28
CA GLN A 499 7.22 22.20 -19.22
C GLN A 499 7.65 22.11 -17.77
N THR A 500 8.31 21.00 -17.41
CA THR A 500 8.87 20.81 -16.08
C THR A 500 10.30 20.34 -16.17
N TYR A 501 11.09 20.74 -15.18
CA TYR A 501 12.52 20.40 -15.06
C TYR A 501 12.74 19.74 -13.69
N GLU A 502 13.31 18.56 -13.70
CA GLU A 502 13.45 17.74 -12.48
C GLU A 502 14.90 17.28 -12.31
N PRO A 503 15.78 18.15 -11.78
CA PRO A 503 17.13 17.78 -11.43
C PRO A 503 17.15 16.91 -10.18
N SER A 504 18.04 15.93 -10.18
CA SER A 504 18.34 15.11 -9.00
C SER A 504 19.79 14.67 -9.00
N ILE A 505 20.32 14.37 -7.83
CA ILE A 505 21.66 13.82 -7.66
C ILE A 505 21.61 12.75 -6.57
N PHE A 506 22.27 11.63 -6.82
CA PHE A 506 22.47 10.56 -5.86
C PHE A 506 23.96 10.29 -5.68
N LEU A 507 24.40 10.30 -4.44
CA LEU A 507 25.77 10.00 -4.05
C LEU A 507 25.76 8.68 -3.28
N LYS A 508 26.57 7.71 -3.73
CA LYS A 508 26.71 6.41 -3.06
C LYS A 508 28.18 6.21 -2.69
N TRP A 509 28.43 6.06 -1.39
CA TRP A 509 29.78 5.84 -0.90
C TRP A 509 29.89 4.48 -0.22
N LYS A 510 30.47 3.50 -0.91
CA LYS A 510 30.77 2.16 -0.41
C LYS A 510 32.13 2.19 0.32
N MET A 511 32.17 2.60 1.59
CA MET A 511 33.41 2.69 2.38
C MET A 511 34.03 1.31 2.62
N SER A 512 33.19 0.27 2.74
CA SER A 512 33.61 -1.13 2.81
C SER A 512 32.42 -2.03 2.44
N ARG A 513 32.62 -3.34 2.39
CA ARG A 513 31.55 -4.34 2.13
C ARG A 513 30.41 -4.31 3.15
N VAL A 514 30.68 -3.81 4.35
CA VAL A 514 29.73 -3.78 5.47
C VAL A 514 29.43 -2.37 5.96
N ARG A 515 29.85 -1.34 5.19
CA ARG A 515 29.66 0.05 5.54
C ARG A 515 29.42 0.89 4.28
N ASN A 516 28.26 1.47 4.17
CA ASN A 516 27.88 2.35 3.07
C ASN A 516 27.15 3.60 3.57
N MET A 517 27.11 4.59 2.73
CA MET A 517 26.40 5.85 2.92
C MET A 517 25.82 6.29 1.58
N ASP A 518 24.57 6.68 1.61
CA ASP A 518 23.87 7.22 0.45
C ASP A 518 23.34 8.62 0.80
N LEU A 519 23.48 9.56 -0.13
CA LEU A 519 22.87 10.89 -0.05
C LEU A 519 22.15 11.17 -1.36
N SER A 520 20.90 11.58 -1.30
CA SER A 520 20.12 11.96 -2.47
C SER A 520 19.47 13.32 -2.31
N PHE A 521 19.37 14.03 -3.42
CA PHE A 521 18.57 15.23 -3.56
C PHE A 521 17.72 15.10 -4.84
N ALA A 522 16.43 15.42 -4.75
CA ALA A 522 15.53 15.45 -5.88
C ALA A 522 14.62 16.68 -5.80
N TYR A 523 14.42 17.33 -6.94
CA TYR A 523 13.46 18.43 -7.13
C TYR A 523 12.40 17.98 -8.11
N ASN A 524 11.12 18.13 -7.74
CA ASN A 524 9.97 17.71 -8.54
C ASN A 524 9.02 18.87 -8.74
N THR A 525 8.33 18.87 -9.89
CA THR A 525 7.30 19.84 -10.22
C THR A 525 6.00 19.09 -10.52
N THR A 526 4.90 19.49 -9.86
CA THR A 526 3.55 18.99 -10.12
C THR A 526 2.73 20.07 -10.82
N VAL A 527 2.23 19.76 -12.01
CA VAL A 527 1.32 20.63 -12.76
C VAL A 527 -0.11 20.31 -12.30
N PRO A 528 -0.98 21.31 -12.03
CA PRO A 528 -2.38 21.05 -11.69
C PRO A 528 -3.08 20.26 -12.80
N GLU A 529 -4.02 19.41 -12.45
CA GLU A 529 -4.88 18.78 -13.45
C GLU A 529 -5.62 19.83 -14.28
N LEU A 530 -5.70 19.64 -15.60
CA LEU A 530 -6.31 20.63 -16.49
C LEU A 530 -7.78 20.88 -16.12
N VAL A 531 -8.53 19.80 -15.82
CA VAL A 531 -9.96 19.91 -15.43
C VAL A 531 -10.14 20.71 -14.14
N SER A 532 -9.23 20.60 -13.18
CA SER A 532 -9.29 21.36 -11.93
C SER A 532 -9.11 22.87 -12.13
N THR A 533 -8.59 23.29 -13.29
CA THR A 533 -8.48 24.70 -13.67
C THR A 533 -9.73 25.26 -14.38
N PHE A 534 -10.75 24.44 -14.61
CA PHE A 534 -12.00 24.93 -15.18
C PHE A 534 -12.92 25.47 -14.09
N GLY A 535 -13.69 26.51 -14.41
CA GLY A 535 -14.61 27.15 -13.47
C GLY A 535 -15.97 26.44 -13.33
N TYR A 536 -15.99 25.10 -13.35
CA TYR A 536 -17.24 24.35 -13.18
C TYR A 536 -17.60 24.18 -11.70
N ARG A 537 -18.88 23.94 -11.44
CA ARG A 537 -19.41 23.67 -10.11
C ARG A 537 -20.12 22.32 -10.10
N ASN A 538 -19.67 21.40 -9.26
CA ASN A 538 -20.23 20.06 -9.08
C ASN A 538 -21.14 20.05 -7.87
N THR A 539 -22.43 19.76 -8.06
CA THR A 539 -23.49 19.73 -7.05
C THR A 539 -24.12 18.35 -6.90
N VAL A 540 -23.46 17.30 -7.35
CA VAL A 540 -23.93 15.90 -7.22
C VAL A 540 -24.19 15.52 -5.77
N ASP A 541 -23.31 15.96 -4.86
CA ASP A 541 -23.57 15.91 -3.42
C ASP A 541 -24.00 17.29 -2.93
N PRO A 542 -25.27 17.46 -2.50
CA PRO A 542 -25.75 18.76 -2.06
C PRO A 542 -25.12 19.28 -0.77
N LEU A 543 -24.49 18.40 0.04
CA LEU A 543 -23.73 18.80 1.24
C LEU A 543 -22.24 19.07 0.97
N TYR A 544 -21.69 18.63 -0.18
CA TYR A 544 -20.29 18.78 -0.54
C TYR A 544 -20.14 19.24 -1.99
N ILE A 545 -20.11 20.54 -2.19
CA ILE A 545 -20.02 21.17 -3.51
C ILE A 545 -18.55 21.34 -3.86
N TYR A 546 -18.17 21.05 -5.10
CA TYR A 546 -16.82 21.28 -5.61
C TYR A 546 -16.83 22.35 -6.69
N THR A 547 -15.86 23.27 -6.63
CA THR A 547 -15.67 24.32 -7.63
C THR A 547 -14.22 24.30 -8.11
N GLY A 548 -14.00 24.26 -9.42
CA GLY A 548 -12.66 24.35 -10.01
C GLY A 548 -12.03 25.75 -9.86
N ASN A 549 -10.70 25.85 -10.05
CA ASN A 549 -9.96 27.09 -9.86
C ASN A 549 -9.03 27.40 -11.03
N PRO A 550 -9.36 28.38 -11.91
CA PRO A 550 -8.51 28.80 -13.02
C PRO A 550 -7.17 29.43 -12.61
N MET A 551 -7.01 29.83 -11.35
CA MET A 551 -5.82 30.51 -10.83
C MET A 551 -4.76 29.54 -10.29
N LEU A 552 -4.94 28.24 -10.44
CA LEU A 552 -3.98 27.23 -9.96
C LEU A 552 -2.63 27.39 -10.67
N ARG A 553 -1.57 27.28 -9.89
CA ARG A 553 -0.17 27.31 -10.32
C ARG A 553 0.53 26.00 -10.01
N ASN A 554 1.65 25.75 -10.67
CA ASN A 554 2.48 24.59 -10.37
C ASN A 554 2.92 24.58 -8.91
N SER A 555 2.93 23.41 -8.33
CA SER A 555 3.57 23.13 -7.05
C SER A 555 4.94 22.49 -7.27
N HIS A 556 5.83 22.68 -6.31
CA HIS A 556 7.17 22.11 -6.36
C HIS A 556 7.50 21.46 -5.04
N SER A 557 8.35 20.47 -5.07
CA SER A 557 8.89 19.86 -3.85
C SER A 557 10.36 19.53 -4.03
N HIS A 558 11.12 19.60 -2.95
CA HIS A 558 12.44 19.03 -2.92
C HIS A 558 12.58 18.10 -1.72
N THR A 559 13.25 16.98 -1.97
CA THR A 559 13.50 15.95 -0.97
C THR A 559 14.99 15.69 -0.90
N THR A 560 15.55 15.73 0.31
CA THR A 560 16.92 15.33 0.60
C THR A 560 16.87 14.15 1.53
N THR A 561 17.55 13.05 1.18
CA THR A 561 17.60 11.84 2.01
C THR A 561 19.03 11.39 2.23
N TYR A 562 19.36 11.12 3.46
CA TYR A 562 20.63 10.56 3.90
C TYR A 562 20.40 9.20 4.53
N ASN A 563 21.20 8.20 4.14
CA ASN A 563 21.20 6.89 4.77
C ASN A 563 22.64 6.48 5.08
N TYR A 564 22.85 5.94 6.25
CA TYR A 564 24.08 5.31 6.66
C TYR A 564 23.80 3.91 7.17
N HIS A 565 24.61 2.95 6.73
CA HIS A 565 24.50 1.57 7.15
C HIS A 565 25.85 1.01 7.53
N ARG A 566 25.87 0.23 8.62
CA ARG A 566 27.06 -0.49 9.06
C ARG A 566 26.70 -1.82 9.72
N MET A 567 27.45 -2.87 9.36
CA MET A 567 27.38 -4.18 10.00
C MET A 567 28.71 -4.55 10.63
N TRP A 568 28.66 -5.06 11.85
CA TRP A 568 29.79 -5.67 12.55
C TRP A 568 29.56 -7.18 12.63
N LEU A 569 30.11 -7.91 11.66
CA LEU A 569 29.86 -9.34 11.48
C LEU A 569 30.16 -10.18 12.74
N ARG A 570 31.35 -9.96 13.37
CA ARG A 570 31.74 -10.71 14.57
C ARG A 570 30.85 -10.45 15.79
N LYS A 571 30.32 -9.23 15.88
CA LYS A 571 29.43 -8.81 16.97
C LYS A 571 27.96 -9.03 16.64
N GLN A 572 27.66 -9.45 15.43
CA GLN A 572 26.29 -9.59 14.91
C GLN A 572 25.45 -8.32 15.09
N ILE A 573 26.05 -7.15 14.87
CA ILE A 573 25.37 -5.86 15.01
C ILE A 573 25.12 -5.29 13.62
N VAL A 574 23.90 -4.82 13.39
CA VAL A 574 23.47 -4.02 12.24
C VAL A 574 22.98 -2.67 12.73
N LEU A 575 23.53 -1.59 12.20
CA LEU A 575 23.12 -0.23 12.49
C LEU A 575 22.73 0.47 11.20
N GLY A 576 21.51 0.99 11.13
CA GLY A 576 21.00 1.86 10.09
C GLY A 576 20.63 3.23 10.68
N LEU A 577 21.09 4.30 10.05
CA LEU A 577 20.67 5.66 10.35
C LEU A 577 20.08 6.27 9.09
N SER A 578 18.97 6.97 9.21
CA SER A 578 18.34 7.71 8.11
C SER A 578 17.96 9.12 8.56
N ALA A 579 18.05 10.07 7.65
CA ALA A 579 17.49 11.40 7.81
C ALA A 579 16.88 11.83 6.49
N SER A 580 15.66 12.36 6.52
CA SER A 580 14.97 12.86 5.33
C SER A 580 14.40 14.25 5.62
N TYR A 581 14.57 15.15 4.66
CA TYR A 581 13.95 16.46 4.66
C TYR A 581 13.14 16.63 3.40
N ASN A 582 11.87 16.94 3.56
CA ASN A 582 10.95 17.28 2.48
C ASN A 582 10.46 18.73 2.65
N LYS A 583 10.47 19.49 1.57
CA LYS A 583 9.94 20.84 1.53
C LYS A 583 8.97 20.98 0.36
N ASP A 584 7.74 21.37 0.65
CA ASP A 584 6.75 21.70 -0.34
C ASP A 584 6.76 23.21 -0.59
N ILE A 585 6.67 23.59 -1.85
CA ILE A 585 6.65 24.99 -2.30
C ILE A 585 5.40 25.17 -3.12
N ASN A 586 4.53 26.05 -2.67
CA ASN A 586 3.27 26.37 -3.35
C ASN A 586 2.39 25.13 -3.61
N PRO A 587 2.23 24.17 -2.65
CA PRO A 587 1.41 23.00 -2.86
C PRO A 587 -0.05 23.37 -3.11
N ILE A 588 -0.75 22.49 -3.84
CA ILE A 588 -2.19 22.62 -4.04
C ILE A 588 -2.88 21.92 -2.88
N ALA A 589 -3.70 22.66 -2.16
CA ALA A 589 -4.55 22.16 -1.07
C ALA A 589 -6.00 22.55 -1.35
N THR A 590 -6.93 21.93 -0.64
CA THR A 590 -8.35 22.26 -0.75
C THR A 590 -8.70 23.37 0.25
N LEU A 591 -9.26 24.44 -0.25
CA LEU A 591 -10.00 25.41 0.55
C LEU A 591 -11.40 24.87 0.79
N TYR A 592 -11.85 24.88 2.03
CA TYR A 592 -13.23 24.60 2.40
C TYR A 592 -13.92 25.87 2.88
N SER A 593 -15.08 26.16 2.28
CA SER A 593 -16.04 27.15 2.78
C SER A 593 -17.21 26.40 3.39
N TYR A 594 -17.57 26.73 4.62
CA TYR A 594 -18.66 26.09 5.35
C TYR A 594 -19.79 27.06 5.60
N ASP A 595 -20.97 26.74 5.13
CA ASP A 595 -22.19 27.49 5.42
C ASP A 595 -22.80 27.00 6.74
N SER A 596 -22.74 27.85 7.77
CA SER A 596 -23.20 27.49 9.10
C SER A 596 -24.73 27.38 9.22
N SER A 597 -25.50 27.90 8.26
CA SER A 597 -26.94 27.79 8.25
C SER A 597 -27.45 26.46 7.67
N THR A 598 -26.79 26.02 6.57
CA THR A 598 -27.18 24.81 5.84
C THR A 598 -26.30 23.59 6.17
N GLY A 599 -25.10 23.82 6.73
CA GLY A 599 -24.13 22.75 6.95
C GLY A 599 -23.43 22.29 5.67
N VAL A 600 -23.54 23.02 4.58
CA VAL A 600 -22.95 22.69 3.28
C VAL A 600 -21.47 23.10 3.27
N TYR A 601 -20.63 22.23 2.77
CA TYR A 601 -19.23 22.51 2.46
C TYR A 601 -19.08 22.79 0.97
N GLU A 602 -18.45 23.90 0.63
CA GLU A 602 -17.94 24.16 -0.71
C GLU A 602 -16.43 24.01 -0.71
N SER A 603 -15.90 23.21 -1.61
CA SER A 603 -14.48 22.91 -1.74
C SER A 603 -13.91 23.46 -3.04
N LYS A 604 -12.70 24.07 -2.96
CA LYS A 604 -11.99 24.64 -4.09
C LYS A 604 -10.49 24.37 -3.98
N PRO A 605 -9.81 23.86 -5.01
CA PRO A 605 -8.37 23.68 -4.97
C PRO A 605 -7.68 25.05 -5.02
N MET A 606 -6.69 25.26 -4.16
CA MET A 606 -5.90 26.50 -4.08
C MET A 606 -4.43 26.19 -3.80
N ASN A 607 -3.54 27.06 -4.31
CA ASN A 607 -2.15 26.99 -3.87
C ASN A 607 -2.02 27.64 -2.49
N VAL A 608 -1.33 26.94 -1.60
CA VAL A 608 -1.09 27.35 -0.22
C VAL A 608 0.38 27.55 0.06
N LYS A 609 0.71 28.16 1.20
CA LYS A 609 2.07 28.20 1.70
C LYS A 609 2.56 26.78 1.94
N GLY A 610 3.76 26.43 1.45
CA GLY A 610 4.32 25.10 1.59
C GLY A 610 4.78 24.79 3.01
N GLY A 611 4.58 23.52 3.40
CA GLY A 611 5.09 22.96 4.64
C GLY A 611 6.50 22.41 4.53
N ASP A 612 7.00 21.87 5.61
CA ASP A 612 8.26 21.13 5.68
C ASP A 612 8.14 19.94 6.63
N MET A 613 8.87 18.89 6.32
CA MET A 613 8.90 17.67 7.13
C MET A 613 10.34 17.16 7.28
N TRP A 614 10.71 16.82 8.50
CA TRP A 614 11.93 16.11 8.84
C TRP A 614 11.59 14.75 9.42
N THR A 615 12.30 13.74 8.98
CA THR A 615 12.20 12.39 9.54
C THR A 615 13.59 11.88 9.86
N PHE A 616 13.80 11.40 11.08
CA PHE A 616 15.03 10.75 11.52
C PHE A 616 14.72 9.33 11.91
N GLY A 617 15.51 8.38 11.43
CA GLY A 617 15.33 6.96 11.71
C GLY A 617 16.61 6.32 12.26
N LEU A 618 16.43 5.44 13.25
CA LEU A 618 17.45 4.55 13.79
C LEU A 618 16.94 3.11 13.73
N ASN A 619 17.70 2.24 13.09
CA ASN A 619 17.49 0.79 13.11
C ASN A 619 18.71 0.15 13.78
N TYR A 620 18.48 -0.57 14.85
CA TYR A 620 19.52 -1.33 15.55
C TYR A 620 19.06 -2.78 15.72
N ASP A 621 19.94 -3.71 15.30
CA ASP A 621 19.70 -5.17 15.43
C ASP A 621 20.99 -5.82 15.90
N GLN A 622 20.93 -6.57 17.00
CA GLN A 622 22.08 -7.24 17.60
C GLN A 622 21.76 -8.65 18.03
N GLY A 623 22.50 -9.62 17.52
CA GLY A 623 22.55 -10.97 18.10
C GLY A 623 23.53 -10.98 19.28
N ILE A 624 23.05 -11.36 20.47
CA ILE A 624 23.82 -11.43 21.70
C ILE A 624 24.06 -12.89 22.06
N GLY A 625 25.29 -13.35 21.87
CA GLY A 625 25.60 -14.78 22.02
C GLY A 625 24.88 -15.66 21.00
N VAL A 626 24.29 -16.78 21.47
CA VAL A 626 23.61 -17.77 20.60
C VAL A 626 22.10 -17.68 20.71
N TYR A 627 21.60 -17.13 21.81
CA TYR A 627 20.18 -17.24 22.17
C TYR A 627 19.45 -15.90 22.22
N PHE A 628 20.13 -14.77 22.35
CA PHE A 628 19.47 -13.50 22.51
C PHE A 628 19.57 -12.63 21.27
N ARG A 629 18.52 -11.85 21.01
CA ARG A 629 18.48 -10.81 19.97
C ARG A 629 17.78 -9.58 20.49
N LEU A 630 18.39 -8.43 20.21
CA LEU A 630 17.84 -7.12 20.51
C LEU A 630 17.55 -6.40 19.19
N MET A 631 16.34 -5.96 18.97
CA MET A 631 15.97 -5.08 17.86
C MET A 631 15.33 -3.81 18.41
N ASN A 632 15.72 -2.68 17.82
CA ASN A 632 15.06 -1.41 18.07
C ASN A 632 14.96 -0.62 16.75
N LYS A 633 13.77 -0.12 16.49
CA LYS A 633 13.47 0.80 15.41
C LYS A 633 12.85 2.03 16.01
N PHE A 634 13.52 3.15 15.84
CA PHE A 634 13.07 4.43 16.32
C PHE A 634 12.93 5.40 15.16
N ALA A 635 11.84 6.16 15.12
CA ALA A 635 11.64 7.26 14.18
C ALA A 635 11.13 8.49 14.91
N LEU A 636 11.75 9.62 14.60
CA LEU A 636 11.33 10.96 15.02
C LEU A 636 10.92 11.73 13.78
N GLU A 637 9.72 12.31 13.80
CA GLU A 637 9.18 13.09 12.70
C GLU A 637 8.73 14.47 13.19
N THR A 638 9.09 15.52 12.46
CA THR A 638 8.52 16.84 12.66
C THR A 638 7.95 17.33 11.34
N ALA A 639 6.74 17.87 11.36
CA ALA A 639 6.08 18.37 10.16
C ALA A 639 5.36 19.68 10.43
N LYS A 640 5.27 20.53 9.41
CA LYS A 640 4.39 21.69 9.32
C LYS A 640 3.50 21.54 8.11
N SER A 641 2.20 21.65 8.31
CA SER A 641 1.21 21.66 7.24
C SER A 641 0.27 22.85 7.38
N TYR A 642 -0.26 23.30 6.26
CA TYR A 642 -1.17 24.43 6.18
C TYR A 642 -2.47 24.00 5.50
N GLY A 643 -3.59 24.51 5.98
CA GLY A 643 -4.89 24.33 5.38
C GLY A 643 -5.70 25.62 5.40
N PHE A 644 -6.65 25.75 4.49
CA PHE A 644 -7.61 26.84 4.47
C PHE A 644 -9.00 26.36 4.85
N LEU A 645 -9.62 27.10 5.73
CA LEU A 645 -11.03 26.92 6.08
C LEU A 645 -11.65 28.28 6.38
N THR A 646 -12.88 28.49 5.93
CA THR A 646 -13.66 29.70 6.25
C THR A 646 -15.08 29.33 6.60
N ILE A 647 -15.72 30.14 7.45
CA ILE A 647 -17.18 30.10 7.64
C ILE A 647 -17.78 31.19 6.78
N VAL A 648 -18.78 30.82 6.00
CA VAL A 648 -19.65 31.73 5.28
C VAL A 648 -21.00 31.67 5.97
N ASP A 649 -21.56 32.85 6.33
CA ASP A 649 -22.89 32.96 6.88
C ASP A 649 -23.63 34.14 6.24
N ASN A 650 -24.91 34.31 6.58
CA ASN A 650 -25.71 35.40 6.08
C ASN A 650 -25.19 36.80 6.48
N ASN A 651 -24.33 36.89 7.50
CA ASN A 651 -23.77 38.12 8.01
C ASN A 651 -22.44 38.47 7.29
N ASP A 652 -21.69 37.46 6.81
CA ASP A 652 -20.46 37.62 6.05
C ASP A 652 -20.34 36.62 4.88
N PRO A 653 -21.09 36.86 3.79
CA PRO A 653 -21.07 36.00 2.61
C PRO A 653 -19.74 36.05 1.85
N ASN A 654 -18.87 37.00 2.15
CA ASN A 654 -17.56 37.23 1.51
C ASN A 654 -16.40 36.95 2.48
N ALA A 655 -16.60 36.18 3.49
CA ALA A 655 -15.56 35.85 4.46
C ALA A 655 -14.26 35.39 3.78
N VAL A 656 -13.15 36.02 4.17
CA VAL A 656 -11.83 35.74 3.60
C VAL A 656 -11.28 34.43 4.22
N PRO A 657 -10.81 33.48 3.41
CA PRO A 657 -10.22 32.27 3.91
C PRO A 657 -9.01 32.51 4.81
N GLU A 658 -9.02 31.94 5.99
CA GLU A 658 -7.91 32.03 6.93
C GLU A 658 -7.01 30.80 6.82
N LEU A 659 -5.69 31.05 6.90
CA LEU A 659 -4.67 29.99 6.88
C LEU A 659 -4.49 29.43 8.28
N ASN A 660 -4.71 28.16 8.45
CA ASN A 660 -4.45 27.44 9.69
C ASN A 660 -3.16 26.63 9.60
N LEU A 661 -2.30 26.74 10.60
CA LEU A 661 -1.03 26.02 10.69
C LEU A 661 -1.16 24.88 11.70
N GLN A 662 -0.79 23.67 11.25
CA GLN A 662 -0.56 22.54 12.12
C GLN A 662 0.94 22.23 12.21
N LYS A 663 1.45 22.07 13.42
CA LYS A 663 2.80 21.55 13.70
C LYS A 663 2.66 20.18 14.35
N ARG A 664 3.34 19.19 13.79
CA ARG A 664 3.37 17.82 14.30
C ARG A 664 4.78 17.47 14.79
N LEU A 665 4.83 16.80 15.93
CA LEU A 665 6.00 16.07 16.42
C LEU A 665 5.54 14.64 16.69
N GLY A 666 6.13 13.67 15.98
CA GLY A 666 5.81 12.25 16.10
C GLY A 666 7.00 11.44 16.55
N ILE A 667 6.78 10.48 17.43
CA ILE A 667 7.74 9.46 17.85
C ILE A 667 7.12 8.09 17.60
N ASN A 668 7.82 7.25 16.87
CA ASN A 668 7.48 5.85 16.66
C ASN A 668 8.64 4.98 17.10
N GLU A 669 8.38 4.01 17.97
CA GLU A 669 9.36 3.04 18.43
C GLU A 669 8.80 1.63 18.36
N ASN A 670 9.60 0.71 17.84
CA ASN A 670 9.40 -0.73 17.94
C ASN A 670 10.64 -1.34 18.57
N PHE A 671 10.49 -1.82 19.80
CA PHE A 671 11.51 -2.51 20.56
C PHE A 671 11.16 -3.98 20.72
N GLU A 672 12.11 -4.87 20.47
CA GLU A 672 11.96 -6.31 20.68
C GLU A 672 13.24 -6.87 21.33
N PHE A 673 13.06 -7.64 22.39
CA PHE A 673 14.12 -8.41 23.00
C PHE A 673 13.71 -9.86 23.05
N SER A 674 14.44 -10.71 22.33
CA SER A 674 14.08 -12.11 22.15
C SER A 674 15.12 -13.05 22.76
N TYR A 675 14.62 -14.11 23.41
CA TYR A 675 15.36 -15.31 23.76
C TYR A 675 14.94 -16.44 22.82
N GLU A 676 15.88 -17.00 22.07
CA GLU A 676 15.61 -17.97 21.01
C GLU A 676 16.38 -19.28 21.23
N ALA A 677 15.87 -20.12 22.13
CA ALA A 677 16.37 -21.50 22.28
C ALA A 677 15.55 -22.48 21.43
N GLU A 678 16.02 -23.69 21.28
CA GLU A 678 15.39 -24.73 20.47
C GLU A 678 13.98 -25.08 20.96
N LYS A 679 13.81 -25.19 22.28
CA LYS A 679 12.54 -25.58 22.91
C LYS A 679 11.69 -24.40 23.37
N VAL A 680 12.29 -23.24 23.56
CA VAL A 680 11.62 -22.07 24.14
C VAL A 680 12.05 -20.83 23.36
N GLN A 681 11.08 -20.06 22.90
CA GLN A 681 11.29 -18.73 22.34
C GLN A 681 10.42 -17.76 23.12
N LEU A 682 11.04 -16.69 23.61
CA LEU A 682 10.36 -15.62 24.35
C LEU A 682 10.72 -14.30 23.69
N THR A 683 9.74 -13.45 23.42
CA THR A 683 9.97 -12.10 22.89
C THR A 683 9.21 -11.12 23.76
N LEU A 684 9.92 -10.22 24.40
CA LEU A 684 9.36 -9.01 24.99
C LEU A 684 9.34 -7.94 23.91
N PHE A 685 8.21 -7.25 23.76
CA PHE A 685 8.10 -6.18 22.79
C PHE A 685 7.44 -4.94 23.38
N ASN A 686 7.80 -3.79 22.84
CA ASN A 686 7.13 -2.52 23.02
C ASN A 686 6.92 -1.86 21.67
N ARG A 687 5.72 -1.36 21.43
CA ARG A 687 5.37 -0.52 20.27
C ARG A 687 4.79 0.77 20.79
N LEU A 688 5.49 1.86 20.53
CA LEU A 688 5.09 3.20 20.93
C LEU A 688 4.83 4.05 19.70
N GLU A 689 3.68 4.67 19.65
CA GLU A 689 3.35 5.75 18.72
C GLU A 689 2.83 6.93 19.54
N TRP A 690 3.57 8.01 19.51
CA TRP A 690 3.18 9.25 20.15
C TRP A 690 3.24 10.38 19.16
N ASN A 691 2.15 11.15 19.05
CA ASN A 691 2.07 12.33 18.20
C ASN A 691 1.66 13.52 19.05
N ARG A 692 2.24 14.68 18.77
CA ARG A 692 1.85 15.96 19.35
C ARG A 692 1.49 16.90 18.24
N TYR A 693 0.23 17.31 18.19
CA TYR A 693 -0.31 18.27 17.26
C TYR A 693 -0.49 19.60 17.95
N ARG A 694 0.02 20.66 17.32
CA ARG A 694 -0.16 22.05 17.76
C ARG A 694 -0.72 22.87 16.62
N TYR A 695 -1.75 23.61 16.89
CA TYR A 695 -2.46 24.50 16.00
C TYR A 695 -2.28 25.95 16.39
N ASP A 696 -2.59 26.90 15.50
CA ASP A 696 -2.57 28.33 15.82
C ASP A 696 -3.54 28.64 16.99
N ASN A 697 -4.71 28.02 17.00
CA ASN A 697 -5.58 28.04 18.16
C ASN A 697 -5.20 26.88 19.11
N ALA A 698 -4.67 27.24 20.28
CA ALA A 698 -4.18 26.27 21.25
C ALA A 698 -5.26 25.32 21.84
N SER A 699 -6.55 25.68 21.72
CA SER A 699 -7.65 24.80 22.18
C SER A 699 -7.75 23.50 21.40
N TYR A 700 -7.23 23.45 20.18
CA TYR A 700 -7.20 22.26 19.31
C TYR A 700 -5.98 21.36 19.53
N ASN A 701 -5.05 21.79 20.37
CA ASN A 701 -3.85 20.99 20.64
C ASN A 701 -4.21 19.64 21.21
N THR A 702 -3.57 18.60 20.67
CA THR A 702 -3.78 17.22 21.14
C THR A 702 -2.48 16.44 21.12
N SER A 703 -2.42 15.38 21.90
CA SER A 703 -1.23 14.52 21.97
C SER A 703 -1.64 13.05 22.12
N PRO A 704 -2.17 12.43 21.04
CA PRO A 704 -2.53 11.03 21.08
C PRO A 704 -1.30 10.15 21.29
N LEU A 705 -1.45 9.18 22.19
CA LEU A 705 -0.47 8.15 22.53
C LEU A 705 -1.10 6.78 22.36
N TYR A 706 -0.41 5.92 21.63
CA TYR A 706 -0.63 4.49 21.61
C TYR A 706 0.64 3.78 22.08
N ASN A 707 0.52 2.88 23.04
CA ASN A 707 1.62 2.06 23.52
C ASN A 707 1.17 0.63 23.75
N SER A 708 1.82 -0.33 23.10
CA SER A 708 1.55 -1.76 23.23
C SER A 708 2.77 -2.46 23.83
N VAL A 709 2.65 -2.95 25.04
CA VAL A 709 3.71 -3.71 25.73
C VAL A 709 3.25 -5.14 25.89
N GLY A 710 4.08 -6.09 25.47
CA GLY A 710 3.65 -7.48 25.53
C GLY A 710 4.77 -8.50 25.51
N ILE A 711 4.34 -9.76 25.62
CA ILE A 711 5.17 -10.94 25.54
C ILE A 711 4.59 -11.94 24.54
N ASP A 712 5.46 -12.45 23.68
CA ASP A 712 5.23 -13.62 22.84
C ASP A 712 6.03 -14.79 23.40
N ALA A 713 5.39 -15.90 23.69
CA ALA A 713 6.04 -17.11 24.18
C ALA A 713 5.70 -18.29 23.26
N THR A 714 6.71 -19.02 22.79
CA THR A 714 6.55 -20.26 22.06
C THR A 714 7.29 -21.39 22.76
N LEU A 715 6.60 -22.51 23.03
CA LEU A 715 7.16 -23.72 23.58
C LEU A 715 7.09 -24.83 22.51
N HIS A 716 8.26 -25.37 22.12
CA HIS A 716 8.38 -26.48 21.21
C HIS A 716 8.60 -27.79 21.98
N LEU A 717 7.53 -28.50 22.25
CA LEU A 717 7.49 -29.75 23.01
C LEU A 717 7.06 -30.88 22.07
N SER A 718 7.91 -31.26 21.07
CA SER A 718 7.54 -32.24 20.07
C SER A 718 6.82 -33.48 20.71
N PRO A 719 5.65 -33.83 20.19
CA PRO A 719 4.94 -33.41 18.98
C PRO A 719 4.06 -32.15 19.15
N PHE A 720 4.10 -31.50 20.29
CA PHE A 720 3.29 -30.30 20.58
C PHE A 720 4.07 -29.01 20.38
N GLU A 721 3.37 -27.98 19.96
CA GLU A 721 3.81 -26.59 20.00
C GLU A 721 2.72 -25.74 20.68
N LEU A 722 3.12 -24.91 21.62
CA LEU A 722 2.27 -23.96 22.29
C LEU A 722 2.78 -22.57 22.01
N TYR A 723 1.91 -21.65 21.61
CA TYR A 723 2.18 -20.21 21.49
C TYR A 723 1.16 -19.42 22.29
N ILE A 724 1.64 -18.40 23.00
CA ILE A 724 0.81 -17.46 23.75
C ILE A 724 1.35 -16.06 23.46
N ARG A 725 0.43 -15.14 23.17
CA ARG A 725 0.68 -13.71 23.14
C ARG A 725 -0.20 -13.02 24.16
N LEU A 726 0.40 -12.16 24.96
CA LEU A 726 -0.29 -11.25 25.85
C LEU A 726 0.30 -9.86 25.68
N ALA A 727 -0.55 -8.86 25.51
CA ALA A 727 -0.13 -7.47 25.39
C ALA A 727 -1.15 -6.54 26.04
N ASP A 728 -0.67 -5.48 26.65
CA ASP A 728 -1.49 -4.36 27.11
C ASP A 728 -1.37 -3.22 26.11
N ASP A 729 -2.47 -2.90 25.45
CA ASP A 729 -2.61 -1.78 24.53
C ASP A 729 -3.16 -0.59 25.30
N PHE A 730 -2.29 0.35 25.64
CA PHE A 730 -2.64 1.59 26.29
C PHE A 730 -2.82 2.72 25.27
N ARG A 731 -3.92 3.45 25.38
CA ARG A 731 -4.20 4.63 24.55
C ARG A 731 -4.61 5.80 25.43
N SER A 732 -4.16 7.01 25.05
CA SER A 732 -4.56 8.25 25.72
C SER A 732 -4.47 9.45 24.78
N GLY A 733 -5.19 10.54 25.12
CA GLY A 733 -5.16 11.78 24.34
C GLY A 733 -6.06 11.79 23.11
N TYR A 734 -6.89 10.77 22.92
CA TYR A 734 -7.92 10.74 21.90
C TYR A 734 -9.19 11.42 22.41
N ALA A 735 -9.97 12.04 21.49
CA ALA A 735 -11.18 12.73 21.85
C ALA A 735 -12.33 11.76 22.14
N THR A 736 -12.39 10.64 21.40
CA THR A 736 -13.36 9.57 21.67
C THR A 736 -12.98 8.81 22.92
N SER A 737 -13.84 8.84 23.93
CA SER A 737 -13.56 8.23 25.26
C SER A 737 -13.28 6.74 25.16
N ALA A 738 -13.98 6.02 24.27
CA ALA A 738 -13.82 4.59 24.05
C ALA A 738 -12.44 4.21 23.47
N MET A 739 -11.72 5.14 22.86
CA MET A 739 -10.37 4.92 22.37
C MET A 739 -9.30 4.97 23.46
N ASN A 740 -9.60 5.64 24.60
CA ASN A 740 -8.65 5.79 25.70
C ASN A 740 -8.72 4.62 26.69
N GLY A 741 -7.60 4.37 27.39
CA GLY A 741 -7.51 3.35 28.43
C GLY A 741 -6.66 2.15 28.06
N HIS A 742 -6.76 1.09 28.85
CA HIS A 742 -6.02 -0.16 28.71
C HIS A 742 -6.89 -1.23 28.08
N LYS A 743 -6.33 -1.99 27.13
CA LYS A 743 -6.97 -3.13 26.50
C LYS A 743 -6.02 -4.31 26.47
N LEU A 744 -6.39 -5.37 27.17
CA LEU A 744 -5.59 -6.60 27.20
C LEU A 744 -5.86 -7.42 25.94
N MET A 745 -4.85 -7.49 25.08
CA MET A 745 -4.82 -8.30 23.86
C MET A 745 -4.28 -9.68 24.16
N SER A 746 -4.93 -10.71 23.67
CA SER A 746 -4.57 -12.08 24.01
C SER A 746 -4.83 -13.06 22.88
N MET A 747 -3.86 -13.93 22.63
CA MET A 747 -3.95 -14.99 21.63
C MET A 747 -3.26 -16.26 22.18
N ALA A 748 -3.85 -17.41 21.94
CA ALA A 748 -3.24 -18.69 22.25
C ALA A 748 -3.37 -19.64 21.05
N TYR A 749 -2.35 -20.44 20.85
CA TYR A 749 -2.30 -21.43 19.78
C TYR A 749 -1.65 -22.71 20.34
N VAL A 750 -2.29 -23.84 20.09
CA VAL A 750 -1.75 -25.17 20.39
C VAL A 750 -1.79 -25.99 19.11
N SER A 751 -0.70 -26.64 18.78
CA SER A 751 -0.67 -27.60 17.68
C SER A 751 -0.08 -28.93 18.07
N TYR A 752 -0.55 -29.99 17.40
CA TYR A 752 -0.10 -31.36 17.52
C TYR A 752 0.29 -31.90 16.15
N SER A 753 1.57 -32.25 16.00
CA SER A 753 2.12 -32.83 14.76
C SER A 753 2.20 -34.34 14.85
N PHE A 754 1.72 -35.06 13.83
CA PHE A 754 1.72 -36.50 13.74
C PHE A 754 1.95 -36.99 12.31
N CYS A 755 1.99 -38.29 12.06
CA CYS A 755 2.33 -38.85 10.73
C CYS A 755 3.67 -38.33 10.19
N ASN A 756 4.72 -38.35 10.99
CA ASN A 756 6.04 -37.81 10.64
C ASN A 756 5.96 -36.33 10.19
N ASN A 757 5.27 -35.50 10.96
CA ASN A 757 5.05 -34.07 10.70
C ASN A 757 4.26 -33.75 9.43
N LYS A 758 3.62 -34.72 8.80
CA LYS A 758 2.75 -34.50 7.64
C LYS A 758 1.36 -34.03 8.03
N CYS A 759 0.89 -34.43 9.18
CA CYS A 759 -0.41 -34.06 9.72
C CYS A 759 -0.24 -33.07 10.88
N LEU A 760 -0.97 -31.97 10.85
CA LEU A 760 -0.97 -30.96 11.91
C LEU A 760 -2.42 -30.67 12.31
N LEU A 761 -2.74 -30.92 13.57
CA LEU A 761 -4.00 -30.48 14.20
C LEU A 761 -3.70 -29.27 15.06
N SER A 762 -4.48 -28.18 14.88
CA SER A 762 -4.21 -26.94 15.62
C SER A 762 -5.48 -26.33 16.16
N LEU A 763 -5.44 -25.88 17.41
CA LEU A 763 -6.44 -25.04 18.04
C LEU A 763 -5.86 -23.65 18.25
N HIS A 764 -6.53 -22.64 17.75
CA HIS A 764 -6.18 -21.24 17.90
C HIS A 764 -7.33 -20.47 18.52
N VAL A 765 -7.06 -19.64 19.50
CA VAL A 765 -8.01 -18.75 20.15
C VAL A 765 -7.47 -17.33 20.06
N ASP A 766 -8.26 -16.43 19.56
CA ASP A 766 -7.94 -15.03 19.39
C ASP A 766 -8.83 -14.16 20.27
N ASP A 767 -8.26 -13.07 20.79
CA ASP A 767 -8.94 -12.14 21.70
C ASP A 767 -9.72 -12.84 22.82
N ILE A 768 -8.99 -13.63 23.63
CA ILE A 768 -9.57 -14.48 24.68
C ILE A 768 -10.47 -13.66 25.63
N PHE A 769 -10.13 -12.40 25.89
CA PHE A 769 -10.83 -11.53 26.83
C PHE A 769 -11.90 -10.66 26.18
N ASN A 770 -12.11 -10.74 24.84
CA ASN A 770 -13.08 -9.96 24.06
C ASN A 770 -12.94 -8.44 24.28
N LYS A 771 -11.71 -7.94 24.15
CA LYS A 771 -11.36 -6.54 24.42
C LYS A 771 -10.85 -5.80 23.17
N ASP A 772 -10.58 -6.52 22.09
CA ASP A 772 -10.04 -5.92 20.89
C ASP A 772 -11.09 -5.07 20.15
N ILE A 773 -10.70 -3.91 19.67
CA ILE A 773 -11.50 -2.98 18.88
C ILE A 773 -10.59 -2.31 17.87
N MET A 774 -11.04 -2.23 16.64
CA MET A 774 -10.32 -1.57 15.57
C MET A 774 -10.63 -0.08 15.55
N TYR A 775 -9.60 0.74 15.82
CA TYR A 775 -9.68 2.20 15.79
C TYR A 775 -8.68 2.78 14.84
N ASP A 776 -9.07 3.90 14.22
CA ASP A 776 -8.21 4.74 13.39
C ASP A 776 -8.44 6.22 13.70
N SER A 777 -7.43 7.07 13.45
CA SER A 777 -7.52 8.50 13.69
C SER A 777 -6.72 9.29 12.65
N ASP A 778 -7.27 10.39 12.19
CA ASP A 778 -6.66 11.31 11.24
C ASP A 778 -6.70 12.76 11.75
N TYR A 779 -5.59 13.49 11.57
CA TYR A 779 -5.41 14.85 12.06
C TYR A 779 -4.84 15.74 10.97
N SER A 780 -5.61 16.69 10.51
CA SER A 780 -5.21 17.71 9.53
C SER A 780 -5.14 19.11 10.13
N ALA A 781 -4.75 20.10 9.35
CA ALA A 781 -4.69 21.48 9.81
C ALA A 781 -6.06 22.10 10.17
N TYR A 782 -7.15 21.51 9.71
CA TYR A 782 -8.51 22.03 9.92
C TYR A 782 -9.48 20.99 10.51
N GLN A 783 -9.06 19.75 10.73
CA GLN A 783 -9.96 18.70 11.13
C GLN A 783 -9.22 17.61 11.91
N ARG A 784 -9.92 17.03 12.88
CA ARG A 784 -9.60 15.71 13.41
C ARG A 784 -10.76 14.75 13.22
N SER A 785 -10.47 13.51 12.92
CA SER A 785 -11.48 12.46 12.87
C SER A 785 -10.99 11.20 13.55
N GLU A 786 -11.89 10.51 14.21
CA GLU A 786 -11.67 9.26 14.90
C GLU A 786 -12.74 8.29 14.48
N SER A 787 -12.36 7.07 14.16
CA SER A 787 -13.28 6.06 13.65
C SER A 787 -13.03 4.70 14.28
N SER A 788 -14.09 3.89 14.26
CA SER A 788 -14.00 2.47 14.60
C SER A 788 -14.71 1.65 13.53
N ALA A 789 -14.15 0.46 13.25
CA ALA A 789 -14.75 -0.47 12.32
C ALA A 789 -15.05 -1.81 13.02
N ASN A 790 -16.12 -2.49 12.54
CA ASN A 790 -16.36 -3.86 12.94
C ASN A 790 -15.33 -4.77 12.26
N TYR A 791 -14.91 -5.83 12.93
CA TYR A 791 -14.08 -6.89 12.37
C TYR A 791 -14.27 -8.21 13.14
N ILE A 792 -13.75 -9.30 12.60
CA ILE A 792 -13.88 -10.62 13.23
C ILE A 792 -12.81 -10.77 14.28
N HIS A 793 -13.20 -10.70 15.54
CA HIS A 793 -12.38 -10.95 16.71
C HIS A 793 -13.10 -11.92 17.67
N HIS A 794 -12.48 -12.29 18.79
CA HIS A 794 -13.00 -13.18 19.81
C HIS A 794 -13.56 -14.46 19.22
N TYR A 795 -12.67 -15.32 18.77
CA TYR A 795 -13.03 -16.60 18.18
C TYR A 795 -12.04 -17.71 18.56
N ALA A 796 -12.52 -18.94 18.48
CA ALA A 796 -11.69 -20.13 18.48
C ALA A 796 -11.82 -20.85 17.14
N ASN A 797 -10.72 -21.37 16.61
CA ASN A 797 -10.74 -22.19 15.42
C ASN A 797 -9.95 -23.48 15.62
N LEU A 798 -10.47 -24.56 15.06
CA LEU A 798 -9.81 -25.86 14.95
C LEU A 798 -9.42 -26.07 13.50
N SER A 799 -8.16 -26.35 13.22
CA SER A 799 -7.68 -26.60 11.88
C SER A 799 -6.91 -27.90 11.76
N PHE A 800 -7.11 -28.59 10.65
CA PHE A 800 -6.34 -29.75 10.23
C PHE A 800 -5.58 -29.41 8.97
N THR A 801 -4.25 -29.65 8.97
CA THR A 801 -3.40 -29.45 7.79
C THR A 801 -2.69 -30.77 7.46
N TYR A 802 -2.83 -31.19 6.21
CA TYR A 802 -2.05 -32.31 5.64
C TYR A 802 -0.99 -31.76 4.68
N ARG A 803 0.27 -32.13 4.95
CA ARG A 803 1.43 -31.75 4.14
C ARG A 803 1.89 -32.93 3.32
N PHE A 804 2.16 -32.73 2.05
CA PHE A 804 2.65 -33.77 1.16
C PHE A 804 3.91 -33.32 0.41
N ASP A 805 4.77 -34.30 0.14
CA ASP A 805 5.91 -34.23 -0.76
C ASP A 805 5.83 -35.44 -1.70
N ALA A 806 5.57 -35.22 -2.97
CA ALA A 806 5.49 -36.28 -3.96
C ALA A 806 6.71 -36.22 -4.89
N LYS A 807 7.46 -37.30 -4.96
CA LYS A 807 8.57 -37.43 -5.92
C LYS A 807 8.03 -37.40 -7.35
N ALA A 808 8.72 -36.71 -8.26
CA ALA A 808 8.47 -36.85 -9.68
C ALA A 808 8.65 -38.35 -10.06
N LYS A 809 7.72 -38.90 -10.84
CA LYS A 809 7.92 -40.22 -11.41
C LYS A 809 9.21 -40.19 -12.24
N LYS A 810 10.17 -41.06 -11.96
CA LYS A 810 11.30 -41.28 -12.87
C LYS A 810 10.73 -41.73 -14.21
N LYS A 811 10.98 -40.91 -15.26
CA LYS A 811 10.76 -41.33 -16.64
C LYS A 811 11.80 -42.38 -17.01
#